data_32b003642f62daf8602819d34431d9b9
#
_entry.id   32b003642f62daf8602819d34431d9b9
#
_cell.length_a   1.000
_cell.length_b   1.000
_cell.length_c   1.000
_cell.angle_alpha   90.00
_cell.angle_beta   90.00
_cell.angle_gamma   90.00
#
_symmetry.space_group_name_H-M   'P 1'
#
loop_
_entity.id
_entity.type
_entity.pdbx_description
1 polymer ?
#
loop_
_entity_poly.entity_id
_entity_poly.type
_entity_poly.pdbx_seq_one_letter_code
_entity_poly.pdbx_strand_id
1 'polypeptide(L)'
;MVRKEPAFSFGVRPILNLFIFIFFFSTALMDANETRTATSRRLEEARQLRLSGKFVESLKVLENEVSQKPGRKNSSELAEGWLNIALNYWNLGEVSRAENAFIFVQALADEKNDQAIKNYARTSLEIIRLYQEAKRKRREKSYQEAEAIFLSGINLARKNGMKEMELKCLRQLNLLYWEIGEMEKFASCSESLLSIARLLNNRHEEVRSLDSIGAYYSKKNNLSLSFLYFNRAIALAEKENLLEMVPGSLTNMADVCYRLGLYSLAVYYLEKALKIYEKQDDLDSTISVLYALALSIYRQKENNPAYFAREQPEALLTTALELSRQVRNETLEARILNNLGYISINDNLDGSEQYLNLSLAKGLKLKDKEVISSALNNLATINLKRKKVQQAIRLYEQALQTAREINNCEEVWEDYAGLADCYEQLGNFSQAFKNYQQALATFEKIRDNINFDFYKIGFDRGKRKVYEGLIRVLVRIKDSQGDPKVDEQLFNTINQLQARVFLEEMDTLKRGRTPNASSNELAEMEGVINDFFNHDENLGEEDSFGELLELEHRYLQLWITEVAEGNKKERKEMSPQPSLLNLQENFLTDGQAILDYLLGQNESYCFLFSRTEFQVFHLPPEKEIEKAVKLYIKLLADPVSEEEDLKKVGAELGRWLLPSQLVLSDFVTSLTIIPDGILNYLPFETLRLSFQESGDRQVYLIEKFPVSYGLSLASLYRSTQEAGWTDYKKEFLGFGNPLCRQKEKDQMLARLYFADNRSLSLRPRLSELPYSQQEIKRIAALFPAEAGDLFYQKKATENQFKALDLTQYRIIHLACHGLVSEQFPLRSSLILASRKGSSEDGFLTVREIYQLRLRTELIVLSACESSRGLVERIEGVIGLPRIFLLIGSRSVISSLWAVNDLATQELMLEFYRGLLAGKAKHEALRLAKLKMIDSSKSHPYYWAAFVLMGEPGRIY
;
A
#
# COMPACT_ATOMS: atom_id res chain seq x y z
N MET A 1 10.61 -34.71 -45.68
CA MET A 1 11.37 -35.65 -44.85
C MET A 1 11.02 -35.33 -43.37
N VAL A 2 10.20 -36.21 -42.84
CA VAL A 2 9.60 -36.11 -41.51
C VAL A 2 10.56 -36.77 -40.54
N ARG A 3 11.00 -36.09 -39.47
CA ARG A 3 11.63 -36.75 -38.31
C ARG A 3 10.63 -36.74 -37.14
N LYS A 4 10.25 -37.97 -36.77
CA LYS A 4 9.48 -38.32 -35.60
C LYS A 4 10.34 -38.14 -34.33
N GLU A 5 9.83 -37.44 -33.32
CA GLU A 5 10.34 -37.56 -31.96
C GLU A 5 9.63 -38.70 -31.20
N PRO A 6 10.30 -39.37 -30.27
CA PRO A 6 9.74 -40.52 -29.57
C PRO A 6 8.85 -40.10 -28.41
N ALA A 7 7.66 -40.68 -28.35
CA ALA A 7 6.75 -40.60 -27.26
C ALA A 7 7.32 -41.27 -25.99
N PHE A 8 7.49 -40.51 -24.91
CA PHE A 8 7.72 -41.04 -23.57
C PHE A 8 6.39 -41.56 -23.00
N SER A 9 6.26 -42.86 -22.97
CA SER A 9 5.19 -43.54 -22.25
C SER A 9 5.51 -43.56 -20.75
N PHE A 10 4.94 -42.61 -19.96
CA PHE A 10 4.91 -42.76 -18.53
C PHE A 10 3.93 -43.88 -18.14
N GLY A 11 4.47 -44.92 -17.49
CA GLY A 11 3.71 -46.09 -17.08
C GLY A 11 2.59 -45.74 -16.07
N VAL A 12 1.38 -45.94 -16.52
CA VAL A 12 0.11 -45.75 -15.76
C VAL A 12 -0.06 -46.81 -14.63
N ARG A 13 0.85 -47.73 -14.45
CA ARG A 13 0.73 -48.87 -13.50
C ARG A 13 0.84 -48.50 -11.97
N PRO A 14 1.61 -47.49 -11.50
CA PRO A 14 1.60 -47.17 -10.06
C PRO A 14 0.36 -46.38 -9.63
N ILE A 15 -0.22 -45.57 -10.52
CA ILE A 15 -1.43 -44.75 -10.19
C ILE A 15 -2.67 -45.66 -10.21
N LEU A 16 -2.73 -46.63 -11.05
CA LEU A 16 -3.82 -47.61 -11.12
C LEU A 16 -3.87 -48.53 -9.87
N ASN A 17 -2.73 -48.90 -9.32
CA ASN A 17 -2.69 -49.67 -8.08
C ASN A 17 -3.05 -48.85 -6.83
N LEU A 18 -2.76 -47.55 -6.79
CA LEU A 18 -3.21 -46.64 -5.75
C LEU A 18 -4.72 -46.36 -5.86
N PHE A 19 -5.23 -46.21 -7.08
CA PHE A 19 -6.67 -46.08 -7.35
C PHE A 19 -7.42 -47.40 -7.06
N ILE A 20 -6.83 -48.52 -7.38
CA ILE A 20 -7.40 -49.85 -7.08
C ILE A 20 -7.40 -50.06 -5.57
N PHE A 21 -6.38 -49.68 -4.81
CA PHE A 21 -6.37 -49.76 -3.35
C PHE A 21 -7.36 -48.81 -2.68
N ILE A 22 -7.48 -47.57 -3.17
CA ILE A 22 -8.49 -46.62 -2.70
C ILE A 22 -9.89 -47.06 -3.19
N PHE A 23 -10.03 -47.64 -4.36
CA PHE A 23 -11.27 -48.13 -4.92
C PHE A 23 -11.73 -49.44 -4.26
N PHE A 24 -10.84 -50.37 -3.94
CA PHE A 24 -11.19 -51.59 -3.16
C PHE A 24 -11.54 -51.28 -1.72
N PHE A 25 -10.92 -50.27 -1.06
CA PHE A 25 -11.37 -49.78 0.28
C PHE A 25 -12.68 -48.96 0.19
N SER A 26 -12.91 -48.27 -0.93
CA SER A 26 -14.16 -47.52 -1.19
C SER A 26 -15.27 -48.42 -1.73
N THR A 27 -14.98 -49.39 -2.59
CA THR A 27 -16.01 -50.30 -3.17
C THR A 27 -16.39 -51.45 -2.25
N ALA A 28 -15.53 -51.91 -1.37
CA ALA A 28 -16.00 -52.77 -0.28
C ALA A 28 -16.95 -52.06 0.69
N LEU A 29 -16.94 -50.68 0.67
CA LEU A 29 -17.90 -49.82 1.36
C LEU A 29 -19.10 -49.44 0.48
N MET A 30 -19.02 -49.55 -0.89
CA MET A 30 -20.09 -49.21 -1.79
C MET A 30 -21.01 -50.34 -2.21
N ASP A 31 -20.58 -51.62 -2.17
CA ASP A 31 -21.40 -52.80 -2.50
C ASP A 31 -22.32 -53.28 -1.37
N ALA A 32 -22.28 -52.58 -0.19
CA ALA A 32 -23.26 -52.80 0.87
C ALA A 32 -24.41 -51.75 0.82
N ASN A 33 -24.92 -51.51 -0.35
CA ASN A 33 -25.87 -50.41 -0.59
C ASN A 33 -27.33 -50.70 -0.24
N GLU A 34 -27.60 -51.47 0.80
CA GLU A 34 -28.97 -51.50 1.38
C GLU A 34 -29.07 -51.78 2.91
N THR A 35 -27.94 -52.06 3.59
CA THR A 35 -27.96 -52.24 5.07
C THR A 35 -26.70 -51.68 5.73
N ARG A 36 -26.38 -50.40 5.55
CA ARG A 36 -25.44 -49.74 6.46
C ARG A 36 -26.09 -49.65 7.82
N THR A 37 -25.50 -50.35 8.84
CA THR A 37 -25.92 -50.22 10.22
C THR A 37 -25.80 -48.77 10.68
N ALA A 38 -26.67 -48.32 11.60
CA ALA A 38 -26.65 -46.96 12.17
C ALA A 38 -25.23 -46.59 12.71
N THR A 39 -24.49 -47.58 13.20
CA THR A 39 -23.09 -47.48 13.66
C THR A 39 -22.13 -47.06 12.55
N SER A 40 -22.19 -47.67 11.37
CA SER A 40 -21.33 -47.30 10.22
C SER A 40 -21.59 -45.87 9.75
N ARG A 41 -22.81 -45.35 9.79
CA ARG A 41 -23.12 -43.95 9.47
C ARG A 41 -22.52 -42.99 10.51
N ARG A 42 -22.58 -43.30 11.80
CA ARG A 42 -21.99 -42.45 12.86
C ARG A 42 -20.48 -42.49 12.88
N LEU A 43 -19.84 -43.58 12.54
CA LEU A 43 -18.38 -43.64 12.38
C LEU A 43 -17.94 -42.79 11.20
N GLU A 44 -18.67 -42.77 10.09
CA GLU A 44 -18.38 -41.90 8.96
C GLU A 44 -18.65 -40.43 9.30
N GLU A 45 -19.73 -40.09 10.01
CA GLU A 45 -19.99 -38.75 10.53
C GLU A 45 -18.82 -38.26 11.41
N ALA A 46 -18.39 -39.10 12.37
CA ALA A 46 -17.27 -38.76 13.22
C ALA A 46 -15.96 -38.57 12.45
N ARG A 47 -15.76 -39.38 11.39
CA ARG A 47 -14.63 -39.22 10.50
C ARG A 47 -14.65 -37.91 9.74
N GLN A 48 -15.81 -37.50 9.23
CA GLN A 48 -16.00 -36.22 8.55
C GLN A 48 -15.78 -35.03 9.48
N LEU A 49 -16.32 -35.09 10.72
CA LEU A 49 -16.04 -34.12 11.78
C LEU A 49 -14.54 -34.01 12.08
N ARG A 50 -13.84 -35.12 12.16
CA ARG A 50 -12.39 -35.15 12.39
C ARG A 50 -11.62 -34.51 11.20
N LEU A 51 -11.95 -34.86 9.99
CA LEU A 51 -11.32 -34.31 8.79
C LEU A 51 -11.57 -32.78 8.65
N SER A 52 -12.71 -32.30 9.12
CA SER A 52 -13.02 -30.86 9.18
C SER A 52 -12.40 -30.13 10.39
N GLY A 53 -11.61 -30.82 11.22
CA GLY A 53 -10.94 -30.23 12.38
C GLY A 53 -11.79 -30.17 13.67
N LYS A 54 -13.06 -30.62 13.62
CA LYS A 54 -13.98 -30.64 14.77
C LYS A 54 -13.75 -31.87 15.67
N PHE A 55 -12.55 -31.94 16.24
CA PHE A 55 -12.08 -33.12 16.95
C PHE A 55 -12.92 -33.45 18.20
N VAL A 56 -13.35 -32.44 18.98
CA VAL A 56 -14.13 -32.61 20.18
C VAL A 56 -15.55 -33.12 19.85
N GLU A 57 -16.18 -32.60 18.81
CA GLU A 57 -17.47 -33.07 18.34
C GLU A 57 -17.38 -34.50 17.81
N SER A 58 -16.32 -34.81 17.05
CA SER A 58 -16.01 -36.15 16.58
C SER A 58 -15.84 -37.14 17.74
N LEU A 59 -15.13 -36.74 18.81
CA LEU A 59 -14.99 -37.57 20.02
C LEU A 59 -16.32 -37.85 20.69
N LYS A 60 -17.18 -36.85 20.88
CA LYS A 60 -18.51 -37.02 21.50
C LYS A 60 -19.36 -38.02 20.73
N VAL A 61 -19.33 -37.99 19.41
CA VAL A 61 -20.04 -38.93 18.55
C VAL A 61 -19.50 -40.36 18.75
N LEU A 62 -18.15 -40.50 18.77
CA LEU A 62 -17.47 -41.77 18.89
C LEU A 62 -17.62 -42.40 20.29
N GLU A 63 -17.42 -41.61 21.36
CA GLU A 63 -17.53 -42.09 22.74
C GLU A 63 -18.94 -42.59 23.04
N ASN A 64 -19.99 -41.85 22.58
CA ASN A 64 -21.38 -42.29 22.69
C ASN A 64 -21.61 -43.58 21.90
N GLU A 65 -21.07 -43.68 20.70
CA GLU A 65 -21.29 -44.86 19.85
C GLU A 65 -20.52 -46.10 20.36
N VAL A 66 -19.28 -45.93 20.83
CA VAL A 66 -18.44 -47.02 21.32
C VAL A 66 -18.91 -47.53 22.70
N SER A 67 -19.46 -46.64 23.59
CA SER A 67 -19.87 -46.98 24.96
C SER A 67 -21.25 -47.63 25.03
N GLN A 68 -22.17 -47.37 24.10
CA GLN A 68 -23.58 -47.77 24.27
C GLN A 68 -23.94 -49.24 24.03
N LYS A 69 -23.09 -50.09 23.40
CA LYS A 69 -23.41 -51.52 23.19
C LYS A 69 -22.17 -52.43 23.01
N PRO A 70 -21.50 -52.88 24.06
CA PRO A 70 -20.32 -53.74 23.90
C PRO A 70 -20.64 -55.18 23.38
N GLY A 71 -21.89 -55.59 23.37
CA GLY A 71 -22.27 -56.98 23.01
C GLY A 71 -22.88 -57.22 21.62
N ARG A 72 -23.12 -56.18 20.80
CA ARG A 72 -23.77 -56.29 19.48
C ARG A 72 -22.93 -55.78 18.29
N LYS A 73 -21.70 -55.33 18.51
CA LYS A 73 -20.86 -54.77 17.45
C LYS A 73 -19.94 -55.77 16.83
N ASN A 74 -19.82 -55.72 15.51
CA ASN A 74 -18.75 -56.41 14.82
C ASN A 74 -17.41 -55.84 15.33
N SER A 75 -16.52 -56.68 15.78
CA SER A 75 -15.28 -56.28 16.44
C SER A 75 -14.34 -55.48 15.56
N SER A 76 -14.48 -55.55 14.22
CA SER A 76 -13.78 -54.65 13.25
C SER A 76 -14.28 -53.23 13.35
N GLU A 77 -15.59 -52.98 13.46
CA GLU A 77 -16.16 -51.64 13.67
C GLU A 77 -15.75 -51.02 15.00
N LEU A 78 -15.58 -51.86 16.05
CA LEU A 78 -15.10 -51.42 17.35
C LEU A 78 -13.62 -50.98 17.28
N ALA A 79 -12.76 -51.74 16.58
CA ALA A 79 -11.38 -51.39 16.38
C ALA A 79 -11.23 -50.10 15.53
N GLU A 80 -12.05 -49.92 14.49
CA GLU A 80 -12.10 -48.72 13.69
C GLU A 80 -12.58 -47.49 14.49
N GLY A 81 -13.60 -47.67 15.36
CA GLY A 81 -14.09 -46.63 16.27
C GLY A 81 -12.98 -46.15 17.21
N TRP A 82 -12.27 -47.04 17.85
CA TRP A 82 -11.15 -46.73 18.73
C TRP A 82 -9.94 -46.14 18.00
N LEU A 83 -9.70 -46.58 16.77
CA LEU A 83 -8.68 -45.97 15.89
C LEU A 83 -9.00 -44.50 15.62
N ASN A 84 -10.24 -44.20 15.35
CA ASN A 84 -10.67 -42.81 15.14
C ASN A 84 -10.60 -42.00 16.45
N ILE A 85 -10.92 -42.59 17.62
CA ILE A 85 -10.71 -41.97 18.93
C ILE A 85 -9.22 -41.65 19.16
N ALA A 86 -8.34 -42.59 18.88
CA ALA A 86 -6.89 -42.42 19.01
C ALA A 86 -6.35 -41.27 18.12
N LEU A 87 -6.80 -41.19 16.88
CA LEU A 87 -6.44 -40.12 15.96
C LEU A 87 -6.99 -38.75 16.39
N ASN A 88 -8.21 -38.72 16.98
CA ASN A 88 -8.74 -37.46 17.53
C ASN A 88 -7.91 -36.96 18.72
N TYR A 89 -7.59 -37.84 19.69
CA TYR A 89 -6.69 -37.48 20.80
C TYR A 89 -5.31 -37.05 20.31
N TRP A 90 -4.79 -37.74 19.29
CA TRP A 90 -3.54 -37.32 18.64
C TRP A 90 -3.66 -35.87 18.06
N ASN A 91 -4.70 -35.59 17.33
CA ASN A 91 -4.92 -34.29 16.74
C ASN A 91 -5.15 -33.18 17.78
N LEU A 92 -5.87 -33.47 18.85
CA LEU A 92 -6.04 -32.57 20.01
C LEU A 92 -4.73 -32.31 20.79
N GLY A 93 -3.70 -33.13 20.59
CA GLY A 93 -2.45 -33.01 21.35
C GLY A 93 -2.43 -33.77 22.65
N GLU A 94 -3.49 -34.51 22.96
CA GLU A 94 -3.59 -35.38 24.15
C GLU A 94 -2.80 -36.68 23.93
N VAL A 95 -1.46 -36.55 23.82
CA VAL A 95 -0.57 -37.60 23.35
C VAL A 95 -0.66 -38.89 24.21
N SER A 96 -0.77 -38.76 25.55
CA SER A 96 -0.91 -39.94 26.44
C SER A 96 -2.23 -40.68 26.23
N ARG A 97 -3.33 -39.94 25.98
CA ARG A 97 -4.62 -40.58 25.68
C ARG A 97 -4.62 -41.23 24.29
N ALA A 98 -3.97 -40.59 23.31
CA ALA A 98 -3.78 -41.17 21.99
C ALA A 98 -2.96 -42.46 22.07
N GLU A 99 -1.85 -42.48 22.83
CA GLU A 99 -1.01 -43.67 23.05
C GLU A 99 -1.80 -44.81 23.67
N ASN A 100 -2.55 -44.57 24.77
CA ASN A 100 -3.40 -45.56 25.39
C ASN A 100 -4.48 -46.12 24.45
N ALA A 101 -5.09 -45.25 23.66
CA ALA A 101 -6.09 -45.65 22.67
C ALA A 101 -5.48 -46.51 21.55
N PHE A 102 -4.29 -46.20 21.05
CA PHE A 102 -3.58 -47.06 20.07
C PHE A 102 -3.15 -48.39 20.66
N ILE A 103 -2.73 -48.47 21.94
CA ILE A 103 -2.44 -49.72 22.63
C ILE A 103 -3.71 -50.59 22.70
N PHE A 104 -4.86 -49.98 22.99
CA PHE A 104 -6.12 -50.68 23.02
C PHE A 104 -6.56 -51.17 21.65
N VAL A 105 -6.38 -50.34 20.60
CA VAL A 105 -6.61 -50.73 19.19
C VAL A 105 -5.72 -51.91 18.80
N GLN A 106 -4.44 -51.90 19.20
CA GLN A 106 -3.52 -53.02 18.93
C GLN A 106 -3.99 -54.31 19.59
N ALA A 107 -4.42 -54.28 20.83
CA ALA A 107 -4.93 -55.44 21.56
C ALA A 107 -6.23 -56.00 20.91
N LEU A 108 -7.15 -55.16 20.51
CA LEU A 108 -8.36 -55.53 19.78
C LEU A 108 -8.07 -56.17 18.43
N ALA A 109 -7.10 -55.62 17.69
CA ALA A 109 -6.68 -56.16 16.40
C ALA A 109 -5.95 -57.51 16.54
N ASP A 110 -5.19 -57.72 17.63
CA ASP A 110 -4.56 -59.00 17.95
C ASP A 110 -5.60 -60.08 18.24
N GLU A 111 -6.61 -59.78 19.04
CA GLU A 111 -7.69 -60.71 19.36
C GLU A 111 -8.44 -61.21 18.11
N LYS A 112 -8.51 -60.35 17.08
CA LYS A 112 -9.29 -60.64 15.85
C LYS A 112 -8.44 -60.97 14.62
N ASN A 113 -7.11 -61.01 14.77
CA ASN A 113 -6.16 -61.28 13.70
C ASN A 113 -6.24 -60.29 12.52
N ASP A 114 -6.64 -59.02 12.78
CA ASP A 114 -6.65 -57.95 11.81
C ASP A 114 -5.24 -57.34 11.65
N GLN A 115 -4.49 -57.88 10.72
CA GLN A 115 -3.08 -57.51 10.53
C GLN A 115 -2.92 -56.05 10.02
N ALA A 116 -3.91 -55.49 9.33
CA ALA A 116 -3.83 -54.14 8.80
C ALA A 116 -3.98 -53.11 9.93
N ILE A 117 -5.01 -53.20 10.75
CA ILE A 117 -5.23 -52.34 11.91
C ILE A 117 -4.12 -52.50 12.95
N LYS A 118 -3.66 -53.74 13.18
CA LYS A 118 -2.53 -54.01 14.07
C LYS A 118 -1.26 -53.29 13.61
N ASN A 119 -0.89 -53.39 12.34
CA ASN A 119 0.29 -52.74 11.81
C ASN A 119 0.16 -51.22 11.87
N TYR A 120 -1.02 -50.64 11.58
CA TYR A 120 -1.28 -49.25 11.70
C TYR A 120 -1.10 -48.74 13.14
N ALA A 121 -1.72 -49.42 14.13
CA ALA A 121 -1.62 -49.06 15.53
C ALA A 121 -0.15 -49.18 16.06
N ARG A 122 0.56 -50.21 15.68
CA ARG A 122 1.99 -50.39 16.03
C ARG A 122 2.86 -49.28 15.47
N THR A 123 2.68 -48.94 14.21
CA THR A 123 3.43 -47.86 13.56
C THR A 123 3.07 -46.51 14.20
N SER A 124 1.80 -46.27 14.55
CA SER A 124 1.38 -45.07 15.27
C SER A 124 2.09 -44.91 16.60
N LEU A 125 2.18 -45.99 17.39
CA LEU A 125 2.89 -45.98 18.67
C LEU A 125 4.38 -45.68 18.52
N GLU A 126 5.02 -46.21 17.48
CA GLU A 126 6.41 -45.91 17.17
C GLU A 126 6.60 -44.43 16.81
N ILE A 127 5.73 -43.86 15.97
CA ILE A 127 5.75 -42.45 15.64
C ILE A 127 5.50 -41.57 16.87
N ILE A 128 4.56 -41.95 17.77
CA ILE A 128 4.30 -41.23 19.03
C ILE A 128 5.56 -41.17 19.90
N ARG A 129 6.27 -42.28 20.02
CA ARG A 129 7.54 -42.35 20.81
C ARG A 129 8.59 -41.43 20.23
N LEU A 130 8.81 -41.50 18.90
CA LEU A 130 9.74 -40.59 18.21
C LEU A 130 9.33 -39.10 18.38
N TYR A 131 8.05 -38.82 18.29
CA TYR A 131 7.52 -37.47 18.49
C TYR A 131 7.77 -36.93 19.91
N GLN A 132 7.52 -37.73 20.93
CA GLN A 132 7.76 -37.37 22.33
C GLN A 132 9.25 -37.17 22.60
N GLU A 133 10.10 -38.05 22.09
CA GLU A 133 11.56 -37.97 22.22
C GLU A 133 12.10 -36.71 21.53
N ALA A 134 11.67 -36.44 20.30
CA ALA A 134 12.07 -35.23 19.57
C ALA A 134 11.65 -33.94 20.28
N LYS A 135 10.43 -33.92 20.86
CA LYS A 135 9.98 -32.79 21.70
C LYS A 135 10.83 -32.62 22.96
N ARG A 136 11.25 -33.69 23.59
CA ARG A 136 12.16 -33.65 24.73
C ARG A 136 13.51 -33.06 24.32
N LYS A 137 14.11 -33.55 23.22
CA LYS A 137 15.38 -33.04 22.68
C LYS A 137 15.32 -31.56 22.30
N ARG A 138 14.20 -31.13 21.72
CA ARG A 138 13.98 -29.70 21.43
C ARG A 138 13.97 -28.85 22.71
N ARG A 139 13.31 -29.32 23.81
CA ARG A 139 13.34 -28.62 25.10
C ARG A 139 14.73 -28.59 25.73
N GLU A 140 15.53 -29.63 25.54
CA GLU A 140 16.93 -29.73 25.94
C GLU A 140 17.86 -28.87 25.04
N LYS A 141 17.31 -28.17 24.02
CA LYS A 141 18.03 -27.40 22.99
C LYS A 141 19.03 -28.21 22.15
N SER A 142 18.88 -29.56 22.12
CA SER A 142 19.62 -30.49 21.25
C SER A 142 18.94 -30.53 19.88
N TYR A 143 18.98 -29.39 19.14
CA TYR A 143 18.15 -29.18 17.96
C TYR A 143 18.47 -30.13 16.80
N GLN A 144 19.73 -30.48 16.57
CA GLN A 144 20.13 -31.43 15.51
C GLN A 144 19.57 -32.84 15.77
N GLU A 145 19.62 -33.32 17.03
CA GLU A 145 19.03 -34.59 17.40
C GLU A 145 17.50 -34.55 17.23
N ALA A 146 16.86 -33.47 17.68
CA ALA A 146 15.43 -33.28 17.52
C ALA A 146 15.00 -33.30 16.05
N GLU A 147 15.73 -32.61 15.16
CA GLU A 147 15.50 -32.60 13.72
C GLU A 147 15.56 -34.02 13.14
N ALA A 148 16.65 -34.79 13.45
CA ALA A 148 16.85 -36.12 12.94
C ALA A 148 15.72 -37.08 13.38
N ILE A 149 15.27 -36.98 14.63
CA ILE A 149 14.20 -37.82 15.16
C ILE A 149 12.84 -37.44 14.54
N PHE A 150 12.52 -36.13 14.38
CA PHE A 150 11.29 -35.72 13.67
C PHE A 150 11.28 -36.21 12.24
N LEU A 151 12.40 -36.09 11.50
CA LEU A 151 12.52 -36.61 10.13
C LEU A 151 12.30 -38.11 10.06
N SER A 152 12.81 -38.88 11.05
CA SER A 152 12.58 -40.34 11.15
C SER A 152 11.10 -40.67 11.32
N GLY A 153 10.39 -39.93 12.19
CA GLY A 153 8.94 -40.08 12.38
C GLY A 153 8.15 -39.72 11.11
N ILE A 154 8.52 -38.63 10.43
CA ILE A 154 7.91 -38.21 9.16
C ILE A 154 8.11 -39.25 8.07
N ASN A 155 9.30 -39.80 7.93
CA ASN A 155 9.60 -40.81 6.92
C ASN A 155 8.83 -42.12 7.19
N LEU A 156 8.69 -42.48 8.46
CA LEU A 156 7.91 -43.67 8.86
C LEU A 156 6.42 -43.47 8.55
N ALA A 157 5.87 -42.26 8.82
CA ALA A 157 4.50 -41.92 8.51
C ALA A 157 4.25 -41.91 6.98
N ARG A 158 5.16 -41.34 6.19
CA ARG A 158 5.10 -41.34 4.73
C ARG A 158 5.09 -42.74 4.12
N LYS A 159 6.02 -43.57 4.57
CA LYS A 159 6.14 -44.95 4.06
C LYS A 159 4.85 -45.75 4.29
N ASN A 160 4.13 -45.46 5.34
CA ASN A 160 2.90 -46.16 5.71
C ASN A 160 1.60 -45.38 5.33
N GLY A 161 1.69 -44.28 4.60
CA GLY A 161 0.53 -43.50 4.16
C GLY A 161 -0.23 -42.77 5.27
N MET A 162 0.38 -42.56 6.44
CA MET A 162 -0.26 -42.05 7.66
C MET A 162 -0.23 -40.51 7.68
N LYS A 163 -1.01 -39.86 6.84
CA LYS A 163 -0.96 -38.42 6.58
C LYS A 163 -1.20 -37.54 7.82
N GLU A 164 -2.08 -37.91 8.72
CA GLU A 164 -2.34 -37.19 9.97
C GLU A 164 -1.15 -37.23 10.94
N MET A 165 -0.46 -38.38 11.01
CA MET A 165 0.76 -38.51 11.81
C MET A 165 1.93 -37.72 11.21
N GLU A 166 2.05 -37.77 9.87
CA GLU A 166 3.01 -36.96 9.12
C GLU A 166 2.81 -35.45 9.37
N LEU A 167 1.56 -34.95 9.25
CA LEU A 167 1.19 -33.57 9.47
C LEU A 167 1.65 -33.06 10.82
N LYS A 168 1.40 -33.81 11.88
CA LYS A 168 1.74 -33.40 13.26
C LYS A 168 3.24 -33.39 13.54
N CYS A 169 3.98 -34.32 12.98
CA CYS A 169 5.45 -34.35 13.08
C CYS A 169 6.05 -33.17 12.27
N LEU A 170 5.58 -32.93 11.06
CA LEU A 170 5.98 -31.78 10.25
C LEU A 170 5.72 -30.45 10.95
N ARG A 171 4.59 -30.33 11.65
CA ARG A 171 4.27 -29.10 12.41
C ARG A 171 5.31 -28.81 13.50
N GLN A 172 5.75 -29.84 14.26
CA GLN A 172 6.77 -29.65 15.28
C GLN A 172 8.14 -29.37 14.66
N LEU A 173 8.45 -29.99 13.53
CA LEU A 173 9.67 -29.72 12.77
C LEU A 173 9.66 -28.29 12.24
N ASN A 174 8.51 -27.81 11.77
CA ASN A 174 8.33 -26.42 11.32
C ASN A 174 8.61 -25.42 12.45
N LEU A 175 8.04 -25.65 13.64
CA LEU A 175 8.33 -24.85 14.83
C LEU A 175 9.81 -24.89 15.23
N LEU A 176 10.47 -26.05 15.09
CA LEU A 176 11.91 -26.17 15.33
C LEU A 176 12.71 -25.28 14.35
N TYR A 177 12.41 -25.36 13.06
CA TYR A 177 13.10 -24.54 12.04
C TYR A 177 12.92 -23.03 12.27
N TRP A 178 11.73 -22.62 12.72
CA TRP A 178 11.49 -21.24 13.13
C TRP A 178 12.37 -20.81 14.30
N GLU A 179 12.46 -21.66 15.36
CA GLU A 179 13.25 -21.38 16.56
C GLU A 179 14.76 -21.26 16.28
N ILE A 180 15.28 -22.09 15.37
CA ILE A 180 16.72 -22.09 15.04
C ILE A 180 17.07 -21.12 13.88
N GLY A 181 16.07 -20.46 13.29
CA GLY A 181 16.28 -19.49 12.21
C GLY A 181 16.56 -20.12 10.83
N GLU A 182 16.32 -21.42 10.63
CA GLU A 182 16.49 -22.13 9.35
C GLU A 182 15.33 -21.84 8.40
N MET A 183 15.27 -20.59 7.89
CA MET A 183 14.10 -20.03 7.19
C MET A 183 13.74 -20.78 5.90
N GLU A 184 14.71 -21.27 5.12
CA GLU A 184 14.44 -22.03 3.88
C GLU A 184 13.81 -23.40 4.19
N LYS A 185 14.31 -24.06 5.23
CA LYS A 185 13.72 -25.33 5.71
C LYS A 185 12.32 -25.10 6.30
N PHE A 186 12.13 -23.99 7.02
CA PHE A 186 10.82 -23.57 7.53
C PHE A 186 9.80 -23.39 6.41
N ALA A 187 10.16 -22.67 5.32
CA ALA A 187 9.30 -22.46 4.17
C ALA A 187 8.90 -23.78 3.48
N SER A 188 9.89 -24.62 3.15
CA SER A 188 9.65 -25.91 2.50
C SER A 188 8.77 -26.83 3.36
N CYS A 189 8.96 -26.80 4.70
CA CYS A 189 8.12 -27.52 5.63
C CYS A 189 6.68 -26.97 5.66
N SER A 190 6.51 -25.63 5.63
CA SER A 190 5.19 -24.96 5.61
C SER A 190 4.42 -25.29 4.32
N GLU A 191 5.07 -25.33 3.16
CA GLU A 191 4.48 -25.75 1.89
C GLU A 191 4.03 -27.22 1.93
N SER A 192 4.85 -28.10 2.54
CA SER A 192 4.50 -29.49 2.73
C SER A 192 3.28 -29.64 3.66
N LEU A 193 3.21 -28.87 4.73
CA LEU A 193 2.06 -28.79 5.64
C LEU A 193 0.80 -28.33 4.90
N LEU A 194 0.90 -27.28 4.10
CA LEU A 194 -0.21 -26.75 3.30
C LEU A 194 -0.75 -27.82 2.33
N SER A 195 0.15 -28.52 1.65
CA SER A 195 -0.22 -29.58 0.71
C SER A 195 -0.97 -30.74 1.39
N ILE A 196 -0.48 -31.19 2.55
CA ILE A 196 -1.10 -32.29 3.32
C ILE A 196 -2.42 -31.82 3.96
N ALA A 197 -2.47 -30.58 4.47
CA ALA A 197 -3.68 -30.00 5.04
C ALA A 197 -4.83 -29.97 4.02
N ARG A 198 -4.52 -29.54 2.78
CA ARG A 198 -5.48 -29.56 1.65
C ARG A 198 -5.94 -30.97 1.30
N LEU A 199 -4.99 -31.93 1.23
CA LEU A 199 -5.32 -33.34 0.96
C LEU A 199 -6.26 -33.94 2.03
N LEU A 200 -6.06 -33.57 3.28
CA LEU A 200 -6.89 -34.01 4.41
C LEU A 200 -8.15 -33.17 4.62
N ASN A 201 -8.36 -32.09 3.83
CA ASN A 201 -9.39 -31.09 4.04
C ASN A 201 -9.39 -30.48 5.45
N ASN A 202 -8.19 -30.38 6.05
CA ASN A 202 -7.98 -29.83 7.40
C ASN A 202 -7.80 -28.32 7.32
N ARG A 203 -8.92 -27.57 7.42
CA ARG A 203 -8.94 -26.10 7.25
C ARG A 203 -8.15 -25.36 8.32
N HIS A 204 -8.16 -25.86 9.57
CA HIS A 204 -7.33 -25.29 10.65
C HIS A 204 -5.83 -25.30 10.31
N GLU A 205 -5.33 -26.45 9.80
CA GLU A 205 -3.93 -26.57 9.45
C GLU A 205 -3.59 -25.83 8.15
N GLU A 206 -4.55 -25.72 7.24
CA GLU A 206 -4.42 -24.93 6.03
C GLU A 206 -4.22 -23.45 6.36
N VAL A 207 -5.04 -22.87 7.24
CA VAL A 207 -4.90 -21.47 7.73
C VAL A 207 -3.53 -21.27 8.38
N ARG A 208 -3.11 -22.15 9.29
CA ARG A 208 -1.81 -22.04 9.95
C ARG A 208 -0.63 -22.15 8.99
N SER A 209 -0.74 -22.99 7.99
CA SER A 209 0.33 -23.14 6.99
C SER A 209 0.45 -21.89 6.13
N LEU A 210 -0.67 -21.27 5.75
CA LEU A 210 -0.70 -19.99 5.06
C LEU A 210 -0.06 -18.88 5.91
N ASP A 211 -0.40 -18.79 7.21
CA ASP A 211 0.24 -17.87 8.16
C ASP A 211 1.76 -18.09 8.25
N SER A 212 2.19 -19.35 8.35
CA SER A 212 3.62 -19.68 8.42
C SER A 212 4.37 -19.22 7.16
N ILE A 213 3.77 -19.42 5.98
CA ILE A 213 4.34 -18.95 4.71
C ILE A 213 4.36 -17.41 4.68
N GLY A 214 3.30 -16.76 5.16
CA GLY A 214 3.25 -15.29 5.31
C GLY A 214 4.36 -14.77 6.20
N ALA A 215 4.59 -15.41 7.37
CA ALA A 215 5.66 -15.07 8.30
C ALA A 215 7.07 -15.26 7.68
N TYR A 216 7.27 -16.32 6.89
CA TYR A 216 8.51 -16.52 6.13
C TYR A 216 8.79 -15.35 5.20
N TYR A 217 7.81 -14.95 4.39
CA TYR A 217 7.99 -13.83 3.47
C TYR A 217 8.20 -12.50 4.19
N SER A 218 7.56 -12.29 5.37
CA SER A 218 7.81 -11.11 6.21
C SER A 218 9.28 -11.05 6.67
N LYS A 219 9.83 -12.17 7.15
CA LYS A 219 11.25 -12.26 7.56
C LYS A 219 12.23 -12.09 6.39
N LYS A 220 11.82 -12.45 5.18
CA LYS A 220 12.60 -12.20 3.94
C LYS A 220 12.39 -10.80 3.36
N ASN A 221 11.69 -9.92 4.06
CA ASN A 221 11.34 -8.59 3.59
C ASN A 221 10.55 -8.57 2.27
N ASN A 222 9.91 -9.68 1.90
CA ASN A 222 8.97 -9.71 0.79
C ASN A 222 7.56 -9.40 1.31
N LEU A 223 7.32 -8.12 1.59
CA LEU A 223 6.11 -7.65 2.25
C LEU A 223 4.86 -7.92 1.40
N SER A 224 4.98 -7.89 0.09
CA SER A 224 3.86 -8.17 -0.83
C SER A 224 3.35 -9.61 -0.74
N LEU A 225 4.26 -10.58 -0.80
CA LEU A 225 3.87 -11.99 -0.65
C LEU A 225 3.40 -12.29 0.78
N SER A 226 4.04 -11.67 1.79
CA SER A 226 3.61 -11.79 3.18
C SER A 226 2.14 -11.33 3.33
N PHE A 227 1.80 -10.16 2.80
CA PHE A 227 0.43 -9.62 2.80
C PHE A 227 -0.54 -10.59 2.13
N LEU A 228 -0.19 -11.11 0.95
CA LEU A 228 -1.03 -12.04 0.20
C LEU A 228 -1.36 -13.31 1.00
N TYR A 229 -0.34 -13.92 1.64
CA TYR A 229 -0.55 -15.17 2.39
C TYR A 229 -1.35 -14.97 3.68
N PHE A 230 -1.12 -13.87 4.42
CA PHE A 230 -1.94 -13.55 5.59
C PHE A 230 -3.39 -13.25 5.19
N ASN A 231 -3.60 -12.55 4.07
CA ASN A 231 -4.94 -12.33 3.55
C ASN A 231 -5.66 -13.64 3.23
N ARG A 232 -4.99 -14.56 2.53
CA ARG A 232 -5.56 -15.88 2.23
C ARG A 232 -5.89 -16.67 3.51
N ALA A 233 -5.06 -16.54 4.55
CA ALA A 233 -5.32 -17.17 5.85
C ALA A 233 -6.58 -16.59 6.50
N ILE A 234 -6.73 -15.26 6.54
CA ILE A 234 -7.89 -14.56 7.09
C ILE A 234 -9.16 -14.95 6.33
N ALA A 235 -9.15 -14.82 5.00
CA ALA A 235 -10.31 -15.13 4.15
C ALA A 235 -10.76 -16.60 4.30
N LEU A 236 -9.82 -17.54 4.41
CA LEU A 236 -10.14 -18.94 4.64
C LEU A 236 -10.73 -19.16 6.04
N ALA A 237 -10.15 -18.52 7.07
CA ALA A 237 -10.61 -18.65 8.45
C ALA A 237 -12.04 -18.08 8.62
N GLU A 238 -12.32 -16.92 8.03
CA GLU A 238 -13.66 -16.31 8.02
C GLU A 238 -14.68 -17.18 7.27
N LYS A 239 -14.33 -17.65 6.07
CA LYS A 239 -15.18 -18.55 5.26
C LYS A 239 -15.58 -19.85 6.00
N GLU A 240 -14.64 -20.43 6.72
CA GLU A 240 -14.84 -21.69 7.44
C GLU A 240 -15.28 -21.49 8.90
N ASN A 241 -15.59 -20.23 9.28
CA ASN A 241 -16.03 -19.81 10.64
C ASN A 241 -15.04 -20.22 11.75
N LEU A 242 -13.73 -20.13 11.47
CA LEU A 242 -12.61 -20.40 12.40
C LEU A 242 -12.17 -19.10 13.08
N LEU A 243 -13.10 -18.40 13.73
CA LEU A 243 -12.91 -17.03 14.23
C LEU A 243 -11.79 -16.92 15.27
N GLU A 244 -11.49 -18.00 15.99
CA GLU A 244 -10.38 -18.05 16.95
C GLU A 244 -9.00 -17.97 16.30
N MET A 245 -8.87 -18.24 15.01
CA MET A 245 -7.59 -18.16 14.27
C MET A 245 -7.36 -16.79 13.63
N VAL A 246 -8.40 -16.01 13.45
CA VAL A 246 -8.37 -14.73 12.73
C VAL A 246 -7.45 -13.69 13.39
N PRO A 247 -7.45 -13.49 14.74
CA PRO A 247 -6.72 -12.37 15.34
C PRO A 247 -5.20 -12.46 15.18
N GLY A 248 -4.63 -13.68 15.17
CA GLY A 248 -3.21 -13.87 14.90
C GLY A 248 -2.79 -13.42 13.50
N SER A 249 -3.55 -13.84 12.49
CA SER A 249 -3.34 -13.41 11.10
C SER A 249 -3.53 -11.92 10.93
N LEU A 250 -4.53 -11.30 11.61
CA LEU A 250 -4.76 -9.85 11.59
C LEU A 250 -3.59 -9.09 12.21
N THR A 251 -3.04 -9.57 13.33
CA THR A 251 -1.87 -8.94 13.98
C THR A 251 -0.63 -8.99 13.07
N ASN A 252 -0.38 -10.13 12.43
CA ASN A 252 0.70 -10.27 11.46
C ASN A 252 0.49 -9.40 10.22
N MET A 253 -0.74 -9.30 9.73
CA MET A 253 -1.12 -8.40 8.64
C MET A 253 -0.87 -6.94 9.00
N ALA A 254 -1.21 -6.53 10.22
CA ALA A 254 -0.98 -5.18 10.71
C ALA A 254 0.51 -4.83 10.78
N ASP A 255 1.38 -5.77 11.17
CA ASP A 255 2.85 -5.57 11.11
C ASP A 255 3.32 -5.31 9.67
N VAL A 256 2.83 -6.08 8.71
CA VAL A 256 3.14 -5.86 7.28
C VAL A 256 2.65 -4.49 6.83
N CYS A 257 1.42 -4.10 7.18
CA CYS A 257 0.87 -2.78 6.86
C CYS A 257 1.68 -1.65 7.49
N TYR A 258 2.09 -1.78 8.75
CA TYR A 258 2.95 -0.83 9.45
C TYR A 258 4.29 -0.63 8.71
N ARG A 259 4.96 -1.72 8.34
CA ARG A 259 6.22 -1.71 7.60
C ARG A 259 6.09 -1.13 6.19
N LEU A 260 4.92 -1.29 5.56
CA LEU A 260 4.56 -0.68 4.28
C LEU A 260 4.15 0.81 4.41
N GLY A 261 4.12 1.39 5.62
CA GLY A 261 3.67 2.75 5.87
C GLY A 261 2.15 2.96 5.75
N LEU A 262 1.38 1.88 5.72
CA LEU A 262 -0.10 1.87 5.66
C LEU A 262 -0.69 1.89 7.07
N TYR A 263 -0.38 2.94 7.84
CA TYR A 263 -0.65 2.98 9.29
C TYR A 263 -2.14 2.95 9.62
N SER A 264 -3.01 3.60 8.85
CA SER A 264 -4.47 3.53 9.06
C SER A 264 -5.01 2.11 8.95
N LEU A 265 -4.46 1.34 8.01
CA LEU A 265 -4.83 -0.05 7.80
C LEU A 265 -4.29 -0.96 8.91
N ALA A 266 -3.08 -0.67 9.41
CA ALA A 266 -2.52 -1.35 10.57
C ALA A 266 -3.39 -1.13 11.81
N VAL A 267 -3.82 0.12 12.07
CA VAL A 267 -4.76 0.46 13.17
C VAL A 267 -6.05 -0.35 13.05
N TYR A 268 -6.68 -0.36 11.87
CA TYR A 268 -7.92 -1.11 11.64
C TYR A 268 -7.78 -2.61 11.97
N TYR A 269 -6.73 -3.27 11.46
CA TYR A 269 -6.54 -4.70 11.73
C TYR A 269 -6.23 -4.98 13.21
N LEU A 270 -5.50 -4.08 13.87
CA LEU A 270 -5.19 -4.24 15.31
C LEU A 270 -6.41 -4.02 16.20
N GLU A 271 -7.28 -3.06 15.89
CA GLU A 271 -8.55 -2.86 16.61
C GLU A 271 -9.49 -4.07 16.44
N LYS A 272 -9.55 -4.65 15.23
CA LYS A 272 -10.31 -5.89 14.98
C LYS A 272 -9.73 -7.07 15.77
N ALA A 273 -8.40 -7.23 15.79
CA ALA A 273 -7.74 -8.28 16.55
C ALA A 273 -7.93 -8.12 18.06
N LEU A 274 -7.81 -6.89 18.58
CA LEU A 274 -7.98 -6.55 20.00
C LEU A 274 -9.35 -6.98 20.51
N LYS A 275 -10.43 -6.62 19.80
CA LYS A 275 -11.80 -7.02 20.16
C LYS A 275 -11.99 -8.54 20.29
N ILE A 276 -11.25 -9.34 19.50
CA ILE A 276 -11.35 -10.80 19.54
C ILE A 276 -10.51 -11.36 20.69
N TYR A 277 -9.27 -10.87 20.88
CA TYR A 277 -8.40 -11.33 21.99
C TYR A 277 -8.97 -11.00 23.37
N GLU A 278 -9.60 -9.83 23.53
CA GLU A 278 -10.32 -9.46 24.77
C GLU A 278 -11.45 -10.45 25.08
N LYS A 279 -12.21 -10.89 24.07
CA LYS A 279 -13.26 -11.92 24.26
C LYS A 279 -12.71 -13.32 24.57
N GLN A 280 -11.45 -13.57 24.20
CA GLN A 280 -10.77 -14.85 24.46
C GLN A 280 -10.00 -14.86 25.79
N ASP A 281 -9.95 -13.74 26.53
CA ASP A 281 -9.14 -13.55 27.72
C ASP A 281 -7.63 -13.83 27.50
N ASP A 282 -7.14 -13.66 26.25
CA ASP A 282 -5.73 -13.85 25.89
C ASP A 282 -4.92 -12.58 26.19
N LEU A 283 -4.45 -12.45 27.42
CA LEU A 283 -3.73 -11.28 27.90
C LEU A 283 -2.41 -11.02 27.17
N ASP A 284 -1.63 -12.05 26.86
CA ASP A 284 -0.33 -11.89 26.17
C ASP A 284 -0.50 -11.33 24.75
N SER A 285 -1.48 -11.85 24.01
CA SER A 285 -1.83 -11.34 22.68
C SER A 285 -2.44 -9.94 22.75
N THR A 286 -3.32 -9.68 23.73
CA THR A 286 -3.89 -8.35 23.99
C THR A 286 -2.79 -7.32 24.23
N ILE A 287 -1.81 -7.60 25.10
CA ILE A 287 -0.66 -6.70 25.33
C ILE A 287 0.11 -6.43 24.03
N SER A 288 0.36 -7.48 23.25
CA SER A 288 1.08 -7.38 21.98
C SER A 288 0.35 -6.49 20.97
N VAL A 289 -0.96 -6.59 20.90
CA VAL A 289 -1.80 -5.76 20.03
C VAL A 289 -1.83 -4.31 20.51
N LEU A 290 -1.97 -4.07 21.82
CA LEU A 290 -2.02 -2.70 22.38
C LEU A 290 -0.76 -1.91 22.06
N TYR A 291 0.44 -2.49 22.22
CA TYR A 291 1.66 -1.74 21.89
C TYR A 291 1.82 -1.51 20.39
N ALA A 292 1.43 -2.47 19.53
CA ALA A 292 1.47 -2.31 18.08
C ALA A 292 0.47 -1.23 17.60
N LEU A 293 -0.72 -1.20 18.21
CA LEU A 293 -1.74 -0.19 17.95
C LEU A 293 -1.25 1.22 18.33
N ALA A 294 -0.65 1.37 19.50
CA ALA A 294 -0.07 2.63 19.93
C ALA A 294 0.96 3.19 18.94
N LEU A 295 1.88 2.35 18.46
CA LEU A 295 2.87 2.76 17.46
C LEU A 295 2.23 3.13 16.11
N SER A 296 1.24 2.35 15.69
CA SER A 296 0.53 2.61 14.42
C SER A 296 -0.21 3.95 14.48
N ILE A 297 -0.88 4.25 15.59
CA ILE A 297 -1.55 5.55 15.83
C ILE A 297 -0.52 6.69 15.88
N TYR A 298 0.61 6.50 16.58
CA TYR A 298 1.67 7.51 16.65
C TYR A 298 2.20 7.86 15.25
N ARG A 299 2.55 6.87 14.44
CA ARG A 299 3.01 7.06 13.06
C ARG A 299 1.93 7.69 12.17
N GLN A 300 0.67 7.31 12.36
CA GLN A 300 -0.44 7.91 11.62
C GLN A 300 -0.59 9.40 11.94
N LYS A 301 -0.43 9.79 13.21
CA LYS A 301 -0.44 11.21 13.63
C LYS A 301 0.76 11.99 13.09
N GLU A 302 1.96 11.39 13.02
CA GLU A 302 3.12 12.01 12.36
C GLU A 302 2.83 12.33 10.89
N ASN A 303 2.15 11.42 10.17
CA ASN A 303 1.81 11.59 8.76
C ASN A 303 0.59 12.50 8.52
N ASN A 304 -0.38 12.44 9.39
CA ASN A 304 -1.59 13.26 9.34
C ASN A 304 -1.88 13.86 10.73
N PRO A 305 -1.39 15.07 11.03
CA PRO A 305 -1.61 15.72 12.32
C PRO A 305 -3.09 15.96 12.66
N ALA A 306 -3.97 15.94 11.66
CA ALA A 306 -5.43 16.07 11.85
C ALA A 306 -6.11 14.74 12.22
N TYR A 307 -5.37 13.63 12.19
CA TYR A 307 -5.91 12.32 12.53
C TYR A 307 -6.39 12.28 13.99
N PHE A 308 -7.66 11.97 14.17
CA PHE A 308 -8.25 11.78 15.49
C PHE A 308 -8.22 10.30 15.86
N ALA A 309 -7.53 9.95 16.93
CA ALA A 309 -7.56 8.63 17.53
C ALA A 309 -8.45 8.64 18.76
N ARG A 310 -9.22 7.59 19.01
CA ARG A 310 -10.03 7.40 20.22
C ARG A 310 -9.16 7.41 21.47
N GLU A 311 -8.02 6.76 21.39
CA GLU A 311 -7.05 6.63 22.49
C GLU A 311 -5.70 7.25 22.11
N GLN A 312 -5.00 7.75 23.11
CA GLN A 312 -3.68 8.30 22.90
C GLN A 312 -2.63 7.17 22.96
N PRO A 313 -1.58 7.21 22.13
CA PRO A 313 -0.54 6.19 22.12
C PRO A 313 0.09 5.91 23.48
N GLU A 314 0.31 6.99 24.27
CA GLU A 314 0.89 6.91 25.62
C GLU A 314 -0.02 6.14 26.59
N ALA A 315 -1.34 6.34 26.51
CA ALA A 315 -2.30 5.65 27.35
C ALA A 315 -2.34 4.14 27.04
N LEU A 316 -2.36 3.78 25.74
CA LEU A 316 -2.31 2.39 25.30
C LEU A 316 -1.04 1.68 25.76
N LEU A 317 0.13 2.34 25.63
CA LEU A 317 1.41 1.77 26.07
C LEU A 317 1.48 1.65 27.61
N THR A 318 0.90 2.59 28.34
CA THR A 318 0.86 2.53 29.80
C THR A 318 -0.01 1.36 30.27
N THR A 319 -1.18 1.16 29.69
CA THR A 319 -2.05 0.02 29.93
C THR A 319 -1.33 -1.30 29.60
N ALA A 320 -0.69 -1.38 28.44
CA ALA A 320 0.10 -2.54 28.03
C ALA A 320 1.24 -2.84 29.02
N LEU A 321 1.92 -1.80 29.53
CA LEU A 321 2.99 -1.94 30.52
C LEU A 321 2.49 -2.53 31.85
N GLU A 322 1.36 -2.03 32.36
CA GLU A 322 0.73 -2.55 33.57
C GLU A 322 0.32 -4.01 33.43
N LEU A 323 -0.33 -4.36 32.32
CA LEU A 323 -0.72 -5.73 32.02
C LEU A 323 0.51 -6.67 31.88
N SER A 324 1.58 -6.21 31.19
CA SER A 324 2.80 -7.01 31.02
C SER A 324 3.48 -7.34 32.35
N ARG A 325 3.41 -6.43 33.32
CA ARG A 325 3.90 -6.64 34.71
C ARG A 325 3.02 -7.63 35.49
N GLN A 326 1.69 -7.55 35.32
CA GLN A 326 0.75 -8.50 35.93
C GLN A 326 1.00 -9.94 35.47
N VAL A 327 1.18 -10.15 34.16
CA VAL A 327 1.48 -11.50 33.61
C VAL A 327 2.95 -11.89 33.74
N ARG A 328 3.81 -11.01 34.26
CA ARG A 328 5.27 -11.17 34.43
C ARG A 328 6.01 -11.49 33.12
N ASN A 329 5.57 -10.88 32.02
CA ASN A 329 6.22 -11.05 30.72
C ASN A 329 7.32 -9.98 30.52
N GLU A 330 8.55 -10.30 30.99
CA GLU A 330 9.68 -9.36 30.92
C GLU A 330 10.07 -8.96 29.49
N THR A 331 9.82 -9.81 28.51
CA THR A 331 10.12 -9.51 27.09
C THR A 331 9.17 -8.45 26.55
N LEU A 332 7.86 -8.59 26.78
CA LEU A 332 6.89 -7.57 26.38
C LEU A 332 7.12 -6.27 27.14
N GLU A 333 7.39 -6.35 28.45
CA GLU A 333 7.71 -5.15 29.26
C GLU A 333 8.90 -4.38 28.66
N ALA A 334 9.97 -5.07 28.23
CA ALA A 334 11.14 -4.43 27.64
C ALA A 334 10.81 -3.72 26.33
N ARG A 335 10.00 -4.35 25.45
CA ARG A 335 9.57 -3.78 24.17
C ARG A 335 8.66 -2.56 24.37
N ILE A 336 7.72 -2.64 25.33
CA ILE A 336 6.81 -1.53 25.64
C ILE A 336 7.59 -0.34 26.20
N LEU A 337 8.57 -0.56 27.09
CA LEU A 337 9.45 0.50 27.61
C LEU A 337 10.25 1.18 26.48
N ASN A 338 10.75 0.41 25.50
CA ASN A 338 11.39 0.98 24.32
C ASN A 338 10.46 1.90 23.55
N ASN A 339 9.23 1.46 23.33
CA ASN A 339 8.24 2.23 22.57
C ASN A 339 7.77 3.48 23.33
N LEU A 340 7.57 3.41 24.65
CA LEU A 340 7.33 4.60 25.49
C LEU A 340 8.48 5.61 25.38
N GLY A 341 9.72 5.11 25.44
CA GLY A 341 10.88 5.95 25.23
C GLY A 341 10.90 6.59 23.85
N TYR A 342 10.63 5.81 22.80
CA TYR A 342 10.61 6.29 21.42
C TYR A 342 9.59 7.40 21.18
N ILE A 343 8.31 7.22 21.57
CA ILE A 343 7.27 8.22 21.33
C ILE A 343 7.48 9.50 22.14
N SER A 344 8.18 9.40 23.28
CA SER A 344 8.46 10.53 24.18
C SER A 344 9.69 11.35 23.78
N ILE A 345 10.47 10.93 22.76
CA ILE A 345 11.75 11.60 22.40
C ILE A 345 11.56 13.09 22.04
N ASN A 346 10.41 13.45 21.47
CA ASN A 346 10.18 14.83 21.03
C ASN A 346 9.67 15.73 22.15
N ASP A 347 8.99 15.17 23.14
CA ASP A 347 8.28 15.94 24.18
C ASP A 347 9.03 15.93 25.53
N ASN A 348 9.70 14.83 25.88
CA ASN A 348 10.37 14.65 27.16
C ASN A 348 11.63 13.78 27.04
N LEU A 349 12.77 14.40 26.73
CA LEU A 349 14.04 13.69 26.54
C LEU A 349 14.52 12.93 27.79
N ASP A 350 14.30 13.48 29.00
CA ASP A 350 14.78 12.86 30.24
C ASP A 350 13.92 11.63 30.63
N GLY A 351 12.60 11.73 30.49
CA GLY A 351 11.70 10.61 30.68
C GLY A 351 11.92 9.51 29.64
N SER A 352 12.12 9.91 28.38
CA SER A 352 12.46 8.99 27.29
C SER A 352 13.74 8.20 27.59
N GLU A 353 14.81 8.87 28.01
CA GLU A 353 16.08 8.24 28.38
C GLU A 353 15.91 7.22 29.52
N GLN A 354 15.08 7.52 30.53
CA GLN A 354 14.80 6.59 31.63
C GLN A 354 14.12 5.32 31.13
N TYR A 355 13.08 5.44 30.30
CA TYR A 355 12.41 4.28 29.70
C TYR A 355 13.36 3.44 28.84
N LEU A 356 14.17 4.08 28.02
CA LEU A 356 15.11 3.38 27.13
C LEU A 356 16.25 2.67 27.89
N ASN A 357 16.78 3.27 28.95
CA ASN A 357 17.77 2.61 29.82
C ASN A 357 17.18 1.41 30.53
N LEU A 358 15.92 1.46 31.02
CA LEU A 358 15.23 0.31 31.58
C LEU A 358 15.01 -0.79 30.54
N SER A 359 14.61 -0.42 29.33
CA SER A 359 14.45 -1.35 28.21
C SER A 359 15.78 -2.03 27.87
N LEU A 360 16.86 -1.26 27.70
CA LEU A 360 18.19 -1.80 27.41
C LEU A 360 18.67 -2.75 28.50
N ALA A 361 18.53 -2.40 29.77
CA ALA A 361 18.90 -3.26 30.89
C ALA A 361 18.15 -4.59 30.87
N LYS A 362 16.83 -4.58 30.59
CA LYS A 362 16.03 -5.79 30.42
C LYS A 362 16.46 -6.59 29.19
N GLY A 363 16.66 -5.92 28.05
CA GLY A 363 17.15 -6.56 26.82
C GLY A 363 18.46 -7.30 27.02
N LEU A 364 19.42 -6.69 27.73
CA LEU A 364 20.72 -7.30 28.08
C LEU A 364 20.53 -8.53 29.00
N LYS A 365 19.65 -8.42 30.03
CA LYS A 365 19.33 -9.54 30.92
C LYS A 365 18.73 -10.71 30.14
N LEU A 366 17.81 -10.44 29.23
CA LEU A 366 17.09 -11.44 28.41
C LEU A 366 17.90 -11.92 27.19
N LYS A 367 19.02 -11.25 26.87
CA LYS A 367 19.79 -11.46 25.64
C LYS A 367 18.95 -11.27 24.37
N ASP A 368 17.96 -10.38 24.44
CA ASP A 368 17.08 -10.03 23.30
C ASP A 368 17.78 -8.94 22.46
N LYS A 369 18.39 -9.38 21.35
CA LYS A 369 19.15 -8.49 20.46
C LYS A 369 18.25 -7.47 19.74
N GLU A 370 16.98 -7.76 19.48
CA GLU A 370 16.03 -6.79 18.89
C GLU A 370 15.82 -5.63 19.84
N VAL A 371 15.51 -5.89 21.11
CA VAL A 371 15.35 -4.83 22.14
C VAL A 371 16.66 -4.06 22.36
N ILE A 372 17.81 -4.74 22.39
CA ILE A 372 19.11 -4.09 22.60
C ILE A 372 19.40 -3.11 21.45
N SER A 373 19.24 -3.55 20.22
CA SER A 373 19.51 -2.73 19.02
C SER A 373 18.60 -1.49 18.98
N SER A 374 17.28 -1.69 19.12
CA SER A 374 16.30 -0.58 19.09
C SER A 374 16.52 0.42 20.23
N ALA A 375 16.81 -0.06 21.45
CA ALA A 375 17.07 0.82 22.60
C ALA A 375 18.39 1.64 22.41
N LEU A 376 19.44 1.04 21.86
CA LEU A 376 20.69 1.74 21.55
C LEU A 376 20.49 2.80 20.47
N ASN A 377 19.73 2.50 19.39
CA ASN A 377 19.39 3.45 18.34
C ASN A 377 18.63 4.67 18.92
N ASN A 378 17.59 4.43 19.71
CA ASN A 378 16.83 5.49 20.34
C ASN A 378 17.63 6.32 21.34
N LEU A 379 18.50 5.71 22.15
CA LEU A 379 19.45 6.42 23.02
C LEU A 379 20.46 7.24 22.24
N ALA A 380 20.93 6.75 21.09
CA ALA A 380 21.79 7.51 20.18
C ALA A 380 21.07 8.77 19.65
N THR A 381 19.80 8.62 19.26
CA THR A 381 18.96 9.76 18.84
C THR A 381 18.82 10.82 19.93
N ILE A 382 18.61 10.43 21.17
CA ILE A 382 18.59 11.39 22.33
C ILE A 382 19.92 12.12 22.47
N ASN A 383 21.04 11.38 22.41
CA ASN A 383 22.37 11.98 22.52
C ASN A 383 22.66 12.96 21.38
N LEU A 384 22.23 12.63 20.16
CA LEU A 384 22.35 13.52 19.01
C LEU A 384 21.53 14.81 19.21
N LYS A 385 20.28 14.71 19.67
CA LYS A 385 19.45 15.89 20.02
C LYS A 385 20.06 16.76 21.11
N ARG A 386 20.75 16.15 22.06
CA ARG A 386 21.51 16.86 23.13
C ARG A 386 22.89 17.37 22.65
N LYS A 387 23.19 17.26 21.35
CA LYS A 387 24.49 17.63 20.76
C LYS A 387 25.71 16.87 21.32
N LYS A 388 25.46 15.71 21.95
CA LYS A 388 26.53 14.80 22.41
C LYS A 388 26.94 13.83 21.29
N VAL A 389 27.45 14.42 20.17
CA VAL A 389 27.60 13.72 18.90
C VAL A 389 28.50 12.50 18.97
N GLN A 390 29.62 12.58 19.70
CA GLN A 390 30.55 11.45 19.85
C GLN A 390 29.95 10.26 20.62
N GLN A 391 29.04 10.53 21.56
CA GLN A 391 28.33 9.49 22.28
C GLN A 391 27.27 8.86 21.38
N ALA A 392 26.57 9.68 20.60
CA ALA A 392 25.60 9.20 19.61
C ALA A 392 26.25 8.25 18.58
N ILE A 393 27.40 8.61 18.02
CA ILE A 393 28.15 7.76 17.07
C ILE A 393 28.42 6.38 17.68
N ARG A 394 28.97 6.32 18.91
CA ARG A 394 29.27 5.04 19.57
C ARG A 394 28.03 4.16 19.73
N LEU A 395 26.90 4.77 20.11
CA LEU A 395 25.65 4.04 20.34
C LEU A 395 25.05 3.54 19.01
N TYR A 396 25.08 4.35 17.93
CA TYR A 396 24.67 3.91 16.60
C TYR A 396 25.55 2.79 16.04
N GLU A 397 26.87 2.85 16.25
CA GLU A 397 27.79 1.78 15.84
C GLU A 397 27.49 0.46 16.56
N GLN A 398 27.18 0.51 17.86
CA GLN A 398 26.77 -0.66 18.63
C GLN A 398 25.40 -1.20 18.16
N ALA A 399 24.43 -0.31 17.93
CA ALA A 399 23.13 -0.67 17.39
C ALA A 399 23.27 -1.36 16.03
N LEU A 400 24.02 -0.74 15.11
CA LEU A 400 24.29 -1.25 13.75
C LEU A 400 24.94 -2.65 13.77
N GLN A 401 25.92 -2.85 14.66
CA GLN A 401 26.53 -4.17 14.82
C GLN A 401 25.48 -5.21 15.26
N THR A 402 24.68 -4.88 16.27
CA THR A 402 23.64 -5.79 16.80
C THR A 402 22.55 -6.08 15.76
N ALA A 403 22.09 -5.05 15.03
CA ALA A 403 21.09 -5.18 13.95
C ALA A 403 21.58 -6.09 12.81
N ARG A 404 22.87 -6.00 12.45
CA ARG A 404 23.48 -6.89 11.44
C ARG A 404 23.54 -8.33 11.91
N GLU A 405 23.84 -8.60 13.18
CA GLU A 405 23.89 -9.96 13.73
C GLU A 405 22.52 -10.68 13.66
N ILE A 406 21.42 -9.93 13.68
CA ILE A 406 20.05 -10.46 13.58
C ILE A 406 19.46 -10.28 12.18
N ASN A 407 20.22 -9.76 11.22
CA ASN A 407 19.76 -9.45 9.85
C ASN A 407 18.54 -8.51 9.81
N ASN A 408 18.42 -7.58 10.76
CA ASN A 408 17.36 -6.59 10.77
C ASN A 408 17.67 -5.40 9.85
N CYS A 409 17.32 -5.53 8.58
CA CYS A 409 17.59 -4.51 7.56
C CYS A 409 16.92 -3.16 7.87
N GLU A 410 15.78 -3.14 8.57
CA GLU A 410 15.08 -1.91 8.95
C GLU A 410 15.93 -1.08 9.93
N GLU A 411 16.46 -1.67 10.99
CA GLU A 411 17.33 -0.98 11.92
C GLU A 411 18.68 -0.62 11.29
N VAL A 412 19.22 -1.47 10.42
CA VAL A 412 20.51 -1.21 9.74
C VAL A 412 20.50 0.09 8.93
N TRP A 413 19.43 0.37 8.15
CA TRP A 413 19.40 1.63 7.40
C TRP A 413 19.12 2.84 8.33
N GLU A 414 18.36 2.68 9.42
CA GLU A 414 18.12 3.73 10.43
C GLU A 414 19.42 4.11 11.15
N ASP A 415 20.21 3.12 11.56
CA ASP A 415 21.51 3.35 12.19
C ASP A 415 22.49 4.06 11.26
N TYR A 416 22.54 3.68 9.98
CA TYR A 416 23.35 4.40 9.00
C TYR A 416 22.88 5.84 8.79
N ALA A 417 21.59 6.08 8.75
CA ALA A 417 21.05 7.44 8.64
C ALA A 417 21.39 8.27 9.89
N GLY A 418 21.28 7.69 11.10
CA GLY A 418 21.69 8.35 12.34
C GLY A 418 23.19 8.66 12.42
N LEU A 419 24.04 7.74 11.93
CA LEU A 419 25.47 8.00 11.79
C LEU A 419 25.74 9.15 10.80
N ALA A 420 25.00 9.19 9.68
CA ALA A 420 25.15 10.26 8.70
C ALA A 420 24.76 11.62 9.31
N ASP A 421 23.65 11.70 10.05
CA ASP A 421 23.23 12.91 10.77
C ASP A 421 24.33 13.36 11.79
N CYS A 422 24.96 12.41 12.47
CA CYS A 422 26.07 12.71 13.39
C CYS A 422 27.27 13.32 12.68
N TYR A 423 27.70 12.71 11.55
CA TYR A 423 28.83 13.22 10.78
C TYR A 423 28.52 14.57 10.11
N GLU A 424 27.27 14.79 9.71
CA GLU A 424 26.83 16.08 9.20
C GLU A 424 26.94 17.18 10.27
N GLN A 425 26.50 16.92 11.51
CA GLN A 425 26.65 17.87 12.62
C GLN A 425 28.14 18.17 12.97
N LEU A 426 29.03 17.23 12.68
CA LEU A 426 30.48 17.45 12.84
C LEU A 426 31.12 18.18 11.63
N GLY A 427 30.35 18.50 10.59
CA GLY A 427 30.87 19.09 9.35
C GLY A 427 31.67 18.11 8.47
N ASN A 428 31.63 16.80 8.81
CA ASN A 428 32.30 15.77 8.01
C ASN A 428 31.38 15.25 6.91
N PHE A 429 31.15 16.08 5.89
CA PHE A 429 30.22 15.79 4.81
C PHE A 429 30.58 14.56 3.99
N SER A 430 31.87 14.23 3.87
CA SER A 430 32.32 13.01 3.18
C SER A 430 31.86 11.73 3.88
N GLN A 431 31.98 11.68 5.22
CA GLN A 431 31.49 10.52 5.99
C GLN A 431 29.95 10.50 6.05
N ALA A 432 29.30 11.66 6.18
CA ALA A 432 27.84 11.77 6.12
C ALA A 432 27.31 11.22 4.80
N PHE A 433 27.85 11.64 3.67
CA PHE A 433 27.51 11.14 2.34
C PHE A 433 27.63 9.62 2.24
N LYS A 434 28.75 9.04 2.68
CA LYS A 434 28.99 7.60 2.65
C LYS A 434 27.94 6.83 3.47
N ASN A 435 27.59 7.32 4.64
CA ASN A 435 26.59 6.65 5.50
C ASN A 435 25.18 6.77 4.94
N TYR A 436 24.76 7.93 4.40
CA TYR A 436 23.47 8.05 3.71
C TYR A 436 23.38 7.12 2.49
N GLN A 437 24.47 6.96 1.71
CA GLN A 437 24.50 6.01 0.61
C GLN A 437 24.32 4.56 1.10
N GLN A 438 24.91 4.19 2.24
CA GLN A 438 24.73 2.84 2.82
C GLN A 438 23.28 2.64 3.33
N ALA A 439 22.69 3.66 3.96
CA ALA A 439 21.30 3.66 4.35
C ALA A 439 20.39 3.45 3.13
N LEU A 440 20.60 4.22 2.06
CA LEU A 440 19.83 4.14 0.82
C LEU A 440 20.00 2.77 0.15
N ALA A 441 21.22 2.23 0.04
CA ALA A 441 21.48 0.92 -0.55
C ALA A 441 20.80 -0.22 0.24
N THR A 442 20.71 -0.09 1.57
CA THR A 442 20.00 -1.07 2.41
C THR A 442 18.50 -0.98 2.21
N PHE A 443 17.96 0.24 2.17
CA PHE A 443 16.57 0.52 1.89
C PHE A 443 16.12 -0.01 0.52
N GLU A 444 16.90 0.23 -0.54
CA GLU A 444 16.57 -0.22 -1.89
C GLU A 444 16.43 -1.74 -1.98
N LYS A 445 17.26 -2.49 -1.25
CA LYS A 445 17.11 -3.97 -1.18
C LYS A 445 15.78 -4.42 -0.61
N ILE A 446 15.20 -3.67 0.35
CA ILE A 446 13.88 -3.98 0.90
C ILE A 446 12.82 -3.60 -0.12
N ARG A 447 12.91 -2.40 -0.69
CA ARG A 447 11.98 -1.86 -1.69
C ARG A 447 11.86 -2.76 -2.92
N ASP A 448 12.96 -3.30 -3.40
CA ASP A 448 13.01 -4.21 -4.54
C ASP A 448 12.20 -5.51 -4.35
N ASN A 449 11.91 -5.88 -3.11
CA ASN A 449 11.06 -7.01 -2.78
C ASN A 449 9.57 -6.64 -2.66
N ILE A 450 9.21 -5.35 -2.85
CA ILE A 450 7.83 -4.88 -2.88
C ILE A 450 7.35 -4.91 -4.33
N ASN A 451 6.50 -5.87 -4.67
CA ASN A 451 6.04 -6.11 -6.05
C ASN A 451 4.87 -5.22 -6.47
N PHE A 452 4.28 -4.45 -5.55
CA PHE A 452 3.09 -3.63 -5.80
C PHE A 452 3.42 -2.15 -5.65
N ASP A 453 3.16 -1.41 -6.72
CA ASP A 453 3.53 0.00 -6.80
C ASP A 453 2.81 0.84 -5.73
N PHE A 454 1.53 0.55 -5.46
CA PHE A 454 0.78 1.23 -4.39
C PHE A 454 1.44 1.08 -2.99
N TYR A 455 1.99 -0.10 -2.68
CA TYR A 455 2.69 -0.31 -1.41
C TYR A 455 4.05 0.39 -1.34
N LYS A 456 4.71 0.59 -2.49
CA LYS A 456 5.94 1.37 -2.55
C LYS A 456 5.72 2.81 -2.12
N ILE A 457 4.57 3.41 -2.43
CA ILE A 457 4.24 4.79 -2.03
C ILE A 457 4.28 4.94 -0.51
N GLY A 458 3.59 4.08 0.22
CA GLY A 458 3.59 4.10 1.69
C GLY A 458 4.97 3.81 2.27
N PHE A 459 5.67 2.82 1.73
CA PHE A 459 7.01 2.43 2.14
C PHE A 459 8.02 3.56 1.92
N ASP A 460 8.02 4.19 0.76
CA ASP A 460 8.95 5.27 0.39
C ASP A 460 8.73 6.52 1.26
N ARG A 461 7.49 6.83 1.65
CA ARG A 461 7.13 7.95 2.54
C ARG A 461 7.93 7.97 3.83
N GLY A 462 8.06 6.84 4.49
CA GLY A 462 8.80 6.72 5.77
C GLY A 462 10.30 6.95 5.63
N LYS A 463 10.84 6.89 4.41
CA LYS A 463 12.29 6.91 4.13
C LYS A 463 12.76 8.21 3.46
N ARG A 464 11.85 9.13 3.17
CA ARG A 464 12.16 10.43 2.57
C ARG A 464 13.31 11.16 3.27
N LYS A 465 13.41 11.06 4.60
CA LYS A 465 14.45 11.70 5.41
C LYS A 465 15.88 11.32 4.97
N VAL A 466 16.07 10.09 4.46
CA VAL A 466 17.40 9.65 3.97
C VAL A 466 17.78 10.41 2.71
N TYR A 467 16.84 10.54 1.77
CA TYR A 467 17.06 11.33 0.55
C TYR A 467 17.27 12.81 0.84
N GLU A 468 16.45 13.39 1.71
CA GLU A 468 16.59 14.79 2.15
C GLU A 468 17.98 15.04 2.79
N GLY A 469 18.43 14.13 3.66
CA GLY A 469 19.77 14.20 4.26
C GLY A 469 20.88 14.10 3.22
N LEU A 470 20.75 13.15 2.29
CA LEU A 470 21.73 12.99 1.20
C LEU A 470 21.79 14.23 0.30
N ILE A 471 20.64 14.78 -0.09
CA ILE A 471 20.54 16.00 -0.90
C ILE A 471 21.17 17.17 -0.14
N ARG A 472 20.84 17.35 1.14
CA ARG A 472 21.42 18.41 1.99
C ARG A 472 22.93 18.32 2.04
N VAL A 473 23.49 17.14 2.26
CA VAL A 473 24.94 16.92 2.27
C VAL A 473 25.58 17.20 0.92
N LEU A 474 24.95 16.77 -0.18
CA LEU A 474 25.43 17.04 -1.54
C LEU A 474 25.43 18.55 -1.85
N VAL A 475 24.39 19.29 -1.42
CA VAL A 475 24.33 20.76 -1.56
C VAL A 475 25.50 21.39 -0.78
N ARG A 476 25.75 21.00 0.47
CA ARG A 476 26.89 21.50 1.26
C ARG A 476 28.25 21.21 0.58
N ILE A 477 28.40 20.03 -0.03
CA ILE A 477 29.64 19.69 -0.79
C ILE A 477 29.74 20.56 -2.04
N LYS A 478 28.65 20.74 -2.79
CA LYS A 478 28.60 21.64 -3.97
C LYS A 478 29.01 23.05 -3.62
N ASP A 479 28.42 23.62 -2.54
CA ASP A 479 28.71 24.99 -2.08
C ASP A 479 30.17 25.16 -1.69
N SER A 480 30.83 24.09 -1.23
CA SER A 480 32.24 24.15 -0.78
C SER A 480 33.29 23.84 -1.86
N GLN A 481 32.96 23.00 -2.84
CA GLN A 481 33.98 22.43 -3.76
C GLN A 481 33.72 22.73 -5.25
N GLY A 482 32.45 22.95 -5.67
CA GLY A 482 32.11 23.27 -7.06
C GLY A 482 32.41 22.15 -8.08
N ASP A 483 32.44 20.87 -7.66
CA ASP A 483 32.76 19.73 -8.53
C ASP A 483 31.53 19.35 -9.39
N PRO A 484 31.62 19.34 -10.73
CA PRO A 484 30.53 18.91 -11.62
C PRO A 484 30.02 17.51 -11.37
N LYS A 485 30.80 16.60 -10.76
CA LYS A 485 30.36 15.25 -10.38
C LYS A 485 29.29 15.29 -9.28
N VAL A 486 29.36 16.32 -8.42
CA VAL A 486 28.36 16.52 -7.36
C VAL A 486 27.02 16.95 -7.98
N ASP A 487 27.04 17.72 -9.04
CA ASP A 487 25.84 18.13 -9.76
C ASP A 487 25.11 16.92 -10.34
N GLU A 488 25.82 16.01 -10.99
CA GLU A 488 25.24 14.76 -11.50
C GLU A 488 24.72 13.86 -10.37
N GLN A 489 25.43 13.76 -9.24
CA GLN A 489 24.97 12.99 -8.08
C GLN A 489 23.71 13.59 -7.46
N LEU A 490 23.67 14.92 -7.34
CA LEU A 490 22.52 15.64 -6.81
C LEU A 490 21.29 15.46 -7.73
N PHE A 491 21.47 15.64 -9.03
CA PHE A 491 20.44 15.40 -10.04
C PHE A 491 19.88 13.97 -9.97
N ASN A 492 20.76 12.97 -9.91
CA ASN A 492 20.34 11.57 -9.83
C ASN A 492 19.58 11.29 -8.53
N THR A 493 19.99 11.89 -7.41
CA THR A 493 19.33 11.72 -6.11
C THR A 493 17.93 12.34 -6.12
N ILE A 494 17.76 13.52 -6.72
CA ILE A 494 16.47 14.19 -6.88
C ILE A 494 15.52 13.33 -7.73
N ASN A 495 16.00 12.85 -8.89
CA ASN A 495 15.19 11.99 -9.76
C ASN A 495 14.82 10.65 -9.12
N GLN A 496 15.65 10.09 -8.25
CA GLN A 496 15.31 8.87 -7.51
C GLN A 496 14.25 9.11 -6.43
N LEU A 497 14.16 10.34 -5.92
CA LEU A 497 13.19 10.71 -4.90
C LEU A 497 11.79 10.94 -5.49
N GLN A 498 11.70 11.58 -6.68
CA GLN A 498 10.44 12.13 -7.17
C GLN A 498 9.72 11.22 -8.17
N ALA A 499 8.39 11.03 -7.97
CA ALA A 499 7.47 10.32 -8.87
C ALA A 499 7.98 8.96 -9.38
N ARG A 500 8.75 8.26 -8.55
CA ARG A 500 9.39 7.00 -8.92
C ARG A 500 8.37 5.90 -9.16
N VAL A 501 7.35 5.80 -8.31
CA VAL A 501 6.26 4.82 -8.47
C VAL A 501 5.45 5.12 -9.73
N PHE A 502 5.20 6.39 -10.02
CA PHE A 502 4.53 6.79 -11.26
C PHE A 502 5.29 6.31 -12.52
N LEU A 503 6.62 6.42 -12.52
CA LEU A 503 7.45 5.96 -13.63
C LEU A 503 7.45 4.43 -13.78
N GLU A 504 7.45 3.71 -12.66
CA GLU A 504 7.35 2.25 -12.63
C GLU A 504 5.97 1.77 -13.14
N GLU A 505 4.89 2.45 -12.74
CA GLU A 505 3.52 2.20 -13.24
C GLU A 505 3.42 2.47 -14.76
N MET A 506 3.98 3.57 -15.25
CA MET A 506 4.04 3.87 -16.70
C MET A 506 4.74 2.75 -17.48
N ASP A 507 5.89 2.28 -16.99
CA ASP A 507 6.64 1.19 -17.64
C ASP A 507 5.82 -0.12 -17.66
N THR A 508 5.03 -0.37 -16.64
CA THR A 508 4.17 -1.55 -16.52
C THR A 508 3.02 -1.50 -17.52
N LEU A 509 2.32 -0.37 -17.62
CA LEU A 509 1.19 -0.19 -18.53
C LEU A 509 1.61 -0.24 -20.02
N LYS A 510 2.76 0.35 -20.37
CA LYS A 510 3.30 0.32 -21.75
C LYS A 510 3.60 -1.09 -22.25
N ARG A 511 3.91 -2.01 -21.34
CA ARG A 511 4.16 -3.43 -21.70
C ARG A 511 2.88 -4.22 -21.97
N GLY A 512 1.72 -3.58 -22.05
CA GLY A 512 0.42 -4.20 -22.32
C GLY A 512 -0.14 -5.01 -21.15
N ARG A 513 0.40 -4.79 -19.97
CA ARG A 513 -0.11 -5.39 -18.73
C ARG A 513 -1.16 -4.48 -18.11
N THR A 514 -2.34 -4.45 -18.71
CA THR A 514 -3.52 -4.04 -17.93
C THR A 514 -3.75 -5.12 -16.88
N PRO A 515 -4.08 -4.80 -15.63
CA PRO A 515 -4.72 -5.77 -14.77
C PRO A 515 -5.84 -6.40 -15.60
N ASN A 516 -5.87 -7.72 -15.70
CA ASN A 516 -7.00 -8.39 -16.35
C ASN A 516 -8.25 -7.92 -15.58
N ALA A 517 -8.90 -6.90 -16.12
CA ALA A 517 -10.14 -6.39 -15.60
C ALA A 517 -11.18 -7.46 -15.88
N SER A 518 -11.30 -8.40 -15.01
CA SER A 518 -12.45 -9.24 -14.81
C SER A 518 -12.07 -10.59 -14.19
N SER A 519 -11.61 -10.59 -12.95
CA SER A 519 -12.11 -11.69 -12.17
C SER A 519 -13.56 -11.34 -11.83
N ASN A 520 -14.44 -12.32 -11.95
CA ASN A 520 -15.81 -12.19 -11.48
C ASN A 520 -15.86 -11.71 -10.01
N GLU A 521 -14.82 -12.01 -9.22
CA GLU A 521 -14.70 -11.62 -7.81
C GLU A 521 -14.48 -10.12 -7.58
N LEU A 522 -13.67 -9.43 -8.40
CA LEU A 522 -13.50 -7.97 -8.31
C LEU A 522 -14.78 -7.23 -8.73
N ALA A 523 -15.40 -7.65 -9.83
CA ALA A 523 -16.66 -7.07 -10.30
C ALA A 523 -17.80 -7.33 -9.30
N GLU A 524 -17.84 -8.50 -8.68
CA GLU A 524 -18.81 -8.84 -7.64
C GLU A 524 -18.60 -8.00 -6.37
N MET A 525 -17.35 -7.81 -5.94
CA MET A 525 -17.03 -6.96 -4.80
C MET A 525 -17.33 -5.48 -5.07
N GLU A 526 -17.10 -5.02 -6.30
CA GLU A 526 -17.47 -3.67 -6.72
C GLU A 526 -18.99 -3.49 -6.66
N GLY A 527 -19.75 -4.50 -7.09
CA GLY A 527 -21.20 -4.58 -6.92
C GLY A 527 -21.62 -4.49 -5.45
N VAL A 528 -20.97 -5.23 -4.54
CA VAL A 528 -21.26 -5.20 -3.10
C VAL A 528 -20.98 -3.81 -2.50
N ILE A 529 -19.88 -3.16 -2.89
CA ILE A 529 -19.56 -1.81 -2.44
C ILE A 529 -20.60 -0.80 -2.95
N ASN A 530 -21.02 -0.94 -4.21
CA ASN A 530 -22.04 -0.08 -4.80
C ASN A 530 -23.41 -0.33 -4.15
N ASP A 531 -23.74 -1.57 -3.84
CA ASP A 531 -24.98 -1.93 -3.12
C ASP A 531 -24.97 -1.42 -1.68
N PHE A 532 -23.85 -1.49 -0.97
CA PHE A 532 -23.69 -0.88 0.34
C PHE A 532 -24.02 0.62 0.29
N PHE A 533 -23.52 1.33 -0.72
CA PHE A 533 -23.83 2.73 -0.93
C PHE A 533 -25.31 3.00 -1.30
N ASN A 534 -25.97 2.07 -1.94
CA ASN A 534 -27.33 2.27 -2.43
C ASN A 534 -28.41 1.93 -1.39
N HIS A 535 -28.15 1.07 -0.41
CA HIS A 535 -29.17 0.50 0.46
C HIS A 535 -29.08 0.87 1.94
N ASP A 536 -27.98 1.44 2.43
CA ASP A 536 -27.83 1.79 3.84
C ASP A 536 -28.42 3.16 4.15
N GLU A 537 -29.59 3.18 4.83
CA GLU A 537 -30.27 4.40 5.29
C GLU A 537 -29.57 5.02 6.55
N ASN A 538 -28.70 4.28 7.25
CA ASN A 538 -28.11 4.65 8.54
C ASN A 538 -26.63 5.09 8.44
N LEU A 539 -26.15 5.52 7.30
CA LEU A 539 -24.76 5.87 7.00
C LEU A 539 -24.15 7.03 7.79
N GLY A 540 -24.72 7.39 8.92
CA GLY A 540 -24.17 8.36 9.87
C GLY A 540 -23.66 7.74 11.16
N GLU A 541 -23.76 6.44 11.35
CA GLU A 541 -23.31 5.73 12.55
C GLU A 541 -21.90 5.19 12.37
N GLU A 542 -21.13 5.17 13.47
CA GLU A 542 -19.70 4.74 13.48
C GLU A 542 -19.49 3.32 12.96
N ASP A 543 -20.48 2.45 13.09
CA ASP A 543 -20.44 1.05 12.63
C ASP A 543 -20.44 0.94 11.09
N SER A 544 -21.20 1.79 10.41
CA SER A 544 -21.27 1.80 8.93
C SER A 544 -19.95 2.24 8.27
N PHE A 545 -19.19 3.12 8.93
CA PHE A 545 -17.86 3.51 8.45
C PHE A 545 -16.85 2.35 8.54
N GLY A 546 -16.90 1.59 9.64
CA GLY A 546 -16.06 0.39 9.81
C GLY A 546 -16.33 -0.65 8.75
N GLU A 547 -17.60 -0.89 8.42
CA GLU A 547 -18.03 -1.85 7.39
C GLU A 547 -17.60 -1.41 5.98
N LEU A 548 -17.73 -0.12 5.67
CA LEU A 548 -17.23 0.43 4.42
C LEU A 548 -15.73 0.30 4.28
N LEU A 549 -14.98 0.61 5.34
CA LEU A 549 -13.53 0.45 5.39
C LEU A 549 -13.15 -1.03 5.14
N GLU A 550 -13.89 -1.97 5.70
CA GLU A 550 -13.69 -3.40 5.48
C GLU A 550 -13.93 -3.82 4.03
N LEU A 551 -15.01 -3.34 3.41
CA LEU A 551 -15.33 -3.61 2.00
C LEU A 551 -14.24 -3.06 1.06
N GLU A 552 -13.75 -1.83 1.31
CA GLU A 552 -12.67 -1.24 0.53
C GLU A 552 -11.34 -1.99 0.68
N HIS A 553 -11.03 -2.42 1.89
CA HIS A 553 -9.84 -3.24 2.12
C HIS A 553 -9.94 -4.58 1.41
N ARG A 554 -11.11 -5.20 1.43
CA ARG A 554 -11.36 -6.47 0.76
C ARG A 554 -11.26 -6.33 -0.76
N TYR A 555 -11.77 -5.23 -1.33
CA TYR A 555 -11.57 -4.91 -2.73
C TYR A 555 -10.08 -4.72 -3.07
N LEU A 556 -9.37 -3.92 -2.29
CA LEU A 556 -7.93 -3.69 -2.46
C LEU A 556 -7.14 -5.01 -2.38
N GLN A 557 -7.52 -5.90 -1.48
CA GLN A 557 -6.94 -7.23 -1.33
C GLN A 557 -7.13 -8.11 -2.57
N LEU A 558 -8.35 -8.13 -3.13
CA LEU A 558 -8.64 -8.88 -4.36
C LEU A 558 -7.86 -8.30 -5.55
N TRP A 559 -7.86 -6.99 -5.70
CA TRP A 559 -7.11 -6.30 -6.75
C TRP A 559 -5.62 -6.60 -6.69
N ILE A 560 -5.03 -6.57 -5.48
CA ILE A 560 -3.63 -6.92 -5.24
C ILE A 560 -3.36 -8.38 -5.60
N THR A 561 -4.26 -9.29 -5.24
CA THR A 561 -4.11 -10.72 -5.52
C THR A 561 -4.06 -10.98 -7.02
N GLU A 562 -4.92 -10.34 -7.80
CA GLU A 562 -4.93 -10.46 -9.26
C GLU A 562 -3.67 -9.88 -9.92
N VAL A 563 -3.24 -8.70 -9.47
CA VAL A 563 -2.00 -8.09 -9.97
C VAL A 563 -0.79 -8.97 -9.62
N ALA A 564 -0.78 -9.61 -8.42
CA ALA A 564 0.31 -10.51 -8.01
C ALA A 564 0.37 -11.78 -8.86
N GLU A 565 -0.76 -12.36 -9.16
CA GLU A 565 -0.82 -13.58 -9.96
C GLU A 565 -0.44 -13.33 -11.43
N GLY A 566 -0.77 -12.13 -11.94
CA GLY A 566 -0.36 -11.67 -13.28
C GLY A 566 1.15 -11.37 -13.42
N ASN A 567 1.83 -11.00 -12.34
CA ASN A 567 3.23 -10.52 -12.33
C ASN A 567 4.31 -11.58 -12.05
N LYS A 568 3.99 -12.85 -12.00
CA LYS A 568 4.96 -13.95 -11.69
C LYS A 568 6.11 -14.12 -12.68
N LYS A 569 6.20 -13.33 -13.76
CA LYS A 569 7.28 -13.44 -14.77
C LYS A 569 7.98 -12.10 -15.01
N GLU A 570 9.29 -12.10 -14.74
CA GLU A 570 10.31 -11.17 -15.19
C GLU A 570 10.36 -9.75 -14.58
N ARG A 571 11.29 -9.58 -13.62
CA ARG A 571 11.92 -8.29 -13.35
C ARG A 571 12.72 -7.89 -14.62
N LYS A 572 12.27 -6.85 -15.31
CA LYS A 572 13.11 -6.13 -16.28
C LYS A 572 13.48 -4.78 -15.70
N GLU A 573 14.72 -4.38 -15.98
CA GLU A 573 15.28 -3.10 -15.58
C GLU A 573 14.36 -1.93 -15.96
N MET A 574 14.22 -0.96 -15.08
CA MET A 574 13.56 0.31 -15.38
C MET A 574 14.19 0.95 -16.62
N SER A 575 13.38 1.64 -17.41
CA SER A 575 13.90 2.46 -18.51
C SER A 575 14.95 3.43 -17.96
N PRO A 576 16.10 3.59 -18.64
CA PRO A 576 17.18 4.43 -18.15
C PRO A 576 16.71 5.85 -17.87
N GLN A 577 17.10 6.37 -16.74
CA GLN A 577 16.86 7.77 -16.36
C GLN A 577 17.76 8.69 -17.17
N PRO A 578 17.34 9.92 -17.52
CA PRO A 578 18.21 10.86 -18.18
C PRO A 578 19.36 11.25 -17.24
N SER A 579 20.58 11.47 -17.79
CA SER A 579 21.64 12.20 -17.08
C SER A 579 21.35 13.70 -17.12
N LEU A 580 22.00 14.48 -16.25
CA LEU A 580 21.88 15.95 -16.28
C LEU A 580 22.28 16.51 -17.66
N LEU A 581 23.38 16.01 -18.22
CA LEU A 581 23.83 16.40 -19.56
C LEU A 581 22.78 16.07 -20.63
N ASN A 582 22.20 14.88 -20.58
CA ASN A 582 21.17 14.49 -21.54
C ASN A 582 19.91 15.35 -21.42
N LEU A 583 19.52 15.71 -20.20
CA LEU A 583 18.43 16.67 -19.98
C LEU A 583 18.71 18.02 -20.63
N GLN A 584 19.92 18.56 -20.44
CA GLN A 584 20.33 19.87 -20.94
C GLN A 584 20.48 19.91 -22.46
N GLU A 585 21.07 18.90 -23.07
CA GLU A 585 21.37 18.87 -24.51
C GLU A 585 20.18 18.46 -25.39
N ASN A 586 19.38 17.47 -24.91
CA ASN A 586 18.38 16.79 -25.74
C ASN A 586 16.92 17.07 -25.34
N PHE A 587 16.68 17.63 -24.15
CA PHE A 587 15.31 17.87 -23.67
C PHE A 587 15.01 19.37 -23.55
N LEU A 588 15.88 20.13 -22.89
CA LEU A 588 15.66 21.56 -22.70
C LEU A 588 15.97 22.35 -23.97
N THR A 589 15.04 23.18 -24.40
CA THR A 589 15.23 24.12 -25.51
C THR A 589 15.70 25.48 -25.00
N ASP A 590 16.22 26.33 -25.91
CA ASP A 590 16.60 27.69 -25.54
C ASP A 590 15.38 28.44 -24.96
N GLY A 591 15.57 29.09 -23.85
CA GLY A 591 14.56 29.86 -23.16
C GLY A 591 13.64 29.07 -22.24
N GLN A 592 13.76 27.75 -22.15
CA GLN A 592 13.04 26.94 -21.16
C GLN A 592 13.80 26.86 -19.84
N ALA A 593 13.09 27.04 -18.72
CA ALA A 593 13.61 26.79 -17.40
C ALA A 593 12.67 25.89 -16.58
N ILE A 594 13.25 25.00 -15.77
CA ILE A 594 12.53 24.15 -14.85
C ILE A 594 12.92 24.55 -13.42
N LEU A 595 11.93 24.79 -12.58
CA LEU A 595 12.08 24.98 -11.14
C LEU A 595 11.56 23.74 -10.42
N ASP A 596 12.47 23.00 -9.79
CA ASP A 596 12.14 21.81 -9.05
C ASP A 596 12.33 22.06 -7.55
N TYR A 597 11.32 21.74 -6.75
CA TYR A 597 11.26 22.10 -5.34
C TYR A 597 11.41 20.88 -4.44
N LEU A 598 12.13 21.07 -3.33
CA LEU A 598 12.22 20.12 -2.23
C LEU A 598 12.00 20.87 -0.91
N LEU A 599 10.89 20.60 -0.25
CA LEU A 599 10.56 21.16 1.07
C LEU A 599 11.11 20.26 2.17
N GLY A 600 11.95 20.81 3.05
CA GLY A 600 12.54 20.11 4.18
C GLY A 600 12.22 20.80 5.51
N GLN A 601 12.30 20.02 6.60
CA GLN A 601 11.96 20.53 7.97
C GLN A 601 12.83 21.72 8.41
N ASN A 602 14.13 21.69 8.09
CA ASN A 602 15.08 22.71 8.51
C ASN A 602 15.47 23.66 7.38
N GLU A 603 15.60 23.15 6.18
CA GLU A 603 15.99 23.87 4.97
C GLU A 603 15.22 23.28 3.80
N SER A 604 14.75 24.15 2.91
CA SER A 604 14.14 23.74 1.64
C SER A 604 15.00 24.23 0.48
N TYR A 605 14.81 23.66 -0.69
CA TYR A 605 15.59 23.97 -1.88
C TYR A 605 14.72 24.20 -3.11
N CYS A 606 15.20 25.10 -4.00
CA CYS A 606 14.75 25.20 -5.39
C CYS A 606 15.93 24.89 -6.30
N PHE A 607 15.76 23.93 -7.20
CA PHE A 607 16.71 23.54 -8.21
C PHE A 607 16.29 24.16 -9.55
N LEU A 608 17.12 25.01 -10.11
CA LEU A 608 16.90 25.60 -11.43
C LEU A 608 17.68 24.82 -12.48
N PHE A 609 16.96 24.30 -13.46
CA PHE A 609 17.52 23.65 -14.64
C PHE A 609 17.22 24.49 -15.89
N SER A 610 18.26 24.83 -16.63
CA SER A 610 18.16 25.37 -17.98
C SER A 610 19.10 24.59 -18.91
N ARG A 611 19.08 24.91 -20.19
CA ARG A 611 19.97 24.26 -21.17
C ARG A 611 21.45 24.38 -20.82
N THR A 612 21.85 25.46 -20.17
CA THR A 612 23.26 25.80 -19.90
C THR A 612 23.63 25.75 -18.44
N GLU A 613 22.67 25.73 -17.51
CA GLU A 613 22.92 25.92 -16.09
C GLU A 613 22.12 24.95 -15.22
N PHE A 614 22.75 24.54 -14.12
CA PHE A 614 22.13 23.89 -12.98
C PHE A 614 22.52 24.65 -11.71
N GLN A 615 21.53 25.25 -11.05
CA GLN A 615 21.75 26.07 -9.84
C GLN A 615 20.84 25.59 -8.69
N VAL A 616 21.29 25.82 -7.47
CA VAL A 616 20.57 25.47 -6.23
C VAL A 616 20.32 26.75 -5.44
N PHE A 617 19.10 26.95 -5.00
CA PHE A 617 18.69 28.07 -4.15
C PHE A 617 18.15 27.56 -2.84
N HIS A 618 18.58 28.19 -1.74
CA HIS A 618 18.09 27.92 -0.40
C HIS A 618 16.77 28.64 -0.16
N LEU A 619 15.80 27.94 0.39
CA LEU A 619 14.47 28.45 0.73
C LEU A 619 14.23 28.34 2.25
N PRO A 620 13.25 29.08 2.79
CA PRO A 620 12.82 28.95 4.19
C PRO A 620 12.41 27.49 4.53
N PRO A 621 12.37 27.13 5.82
CA PRO A 621 11.87 25.85 6.27
C PRO A 621 10.42 25.57 5.82
N GLU A 622 10.09 24.31 5.56
CA GLU A 622 8.77 23.86 5.11
C GLU A 622 7.61 24.50 5.89
N LYS A 623 7.69 24.52 7.23
CA LYS A 623 6.59 25.07 8.08
C LYS A 623 6.25 26.54 7.79
N GLU A 624 7.27 27.34 7.46
CA GLU A 624 7.08 28.76 7.14
C GLU A 624 6.41 28.89 5.76
N ILE A 625 6.91 28.14 4.76
CA ILE A 625 6.33 28.09 3.42
C ILE A 625 4.89 27.59 3.50
N GLU A 626 4.64 26.50 4.21
CA GLU A 626 3.31 25.88 4.35
C GLU A 626 2.28 26.85 4.94
N LYS A 627 2.67 27.59 5.98
CA LYS A 627 1.80 28.59 6.62
C LYS A 627 1.42 29.70 5.65
N ALA A 628 2.40 30.24 4.92
CA ALA A 628 2.18 31.32 3.96
C ALA A 628 1.35 30.85 2.75
N VAL A 629 1.65 29.65 2.24
CA VAL A 629 0.92 29.07 1.10
C VAL A 629 -0.54 28.77 1.48
N LYS A 630 -0.82 28.18 2.67
CA LYS A 630 -2.19 27.94 3.14
C LYS A 630 -3.00 29.23 3.25
N LEU A 631 -2.39 30.30 3.77
CA LEU A 631 -3.02 31.62 3.82
C LEU A 631 -3.32 32.13 2.42
N TYR A 632 -2.34 32.04 1.50
CA TYR A 632 -2.47 32.55 0.15
C TYR A 632 -3.53 31.80 -0.66
N ILE A 633 -3.57 30.48 -0.59
CA ILE A 633 -4.60 29.65 -1.23
C ILE A 633 -6.00 30.06 -0.72
N LYS A 634 -6.15 30.28 0.59
CA LYS A 634 -7.42 30.74 1.15
C LYS A 634 -7.86 32.07 0.56
N LEU A 635 -6.94 33.03 0.42
CA LEU A 635 -7.21 34.34 -0.18
C LEU A 635 -7.55 34.21 -1.68
N LEU A 636 -6.81 33.39 -2.43
CA LEU A 636 -7.04 33.16 -3.85
C LEU A 636 -8.41 32.52 -4.15
N ALA A 637 -8.85 31.60 -3.28
CA ALA A 637 -10.10 30.87 -3.44
C ALA A 637 -11.34 31.66 -2.95
N ASP A 638 -11.15 32.84 -2.34
CA ASP A 638 -12.24 33.71 -1.87
C ASP A 638 -12.38 34.92 -2.82
N PRO A 639 -13.51 35.04 -3.57
CA PRO A 639 -13.70 36.14 -4.54
C PRO A 639 -13.84 37.52 -3.91
N VAL A 640 -14.01 37.63 -2.58
CA VAL A 640 -14.17 38.90 -1.84
C VAL A 640 -12.92 39.27 -1.04
N SER A 641 -11.82 38.51 -1.17
CA SER A 641 -10.55 38.84 -0.51
C SER A 641 -9.97 40.15 -1.01
N GLU A 642 -9.30 40.89 -0.11
CA GLU A 642 -8.73 42.17 -0.44
C GLU A 642 -7.48 42.03 -1.34
N GLU A 643 -7.40 42.86 -2.36
CA GLU A 643 -6.27 42.83 -3.30
C GLU A 643 -4.93 43.15 -2.61
N GLU A 644 -4.95 43.94 -1.54
CA GLU A 644 -3.76 44.30 -0.77
C GLU A 644 -3.17 43.10 -0.05
N ASP A 645 -4.02 42.25 0.55
CA ASP A 645 -3.59 41.01 1.20
C ASP A 645 -3.01 40.03 0.17
N LEU A 646 -3.66 39.90 -0.99
CA LEU A 646 -3.16 39.08 -2.10
C LEU A 646 -1.79 39.56 -2.59
N LYS A 647 -1.60 40.89 -2.73
CA LYS A 647 -0.32 41.49 -3.13
C LYS A 647 0.77 41.21 -2.11
N LYS A 648 0.48 41.43 -0.82
CA LYS A 648 1.44 41.27 0.26
C LYS A 648 1.94 39.81 0.36
N VAL A 649 1.03 38.86 0.48
CA VAL A 649 1.40 37.44 0.62
C VAL A 649 2.00 36.90 -0.68
N GLY A 650 1.45 37.27 -1.85
CA GLY A 650 1.97 36.86 -3.14
C GLY A 650 3.39 37.37 -3.42
N ALA A 651 3.72 38.61 -2.98
CA ALA A 651 5.08 39.15 -3.08
C ALA A 651 6.06 38.50 -2.11
N GLU A 652 5.61 38.15 -0.91
CA GLU A 652 6.45 37.41 0.05
C GLU A 652 6.80 36.02 -0.48
N LEU A 653 5.83 35.25 -0.93
CA LEU A 653 6.04 33.96 -1.56
C LEU A 653 6.87 34.06 -2.85
N GLY A 654 6.65 35.09 -3.64
CA GLY A 654 7.47 35.33 -4.84
C GLY A 654 8.95 35.53 -4.52
N ARG A 655 9.27 36.28 -3.46
CA ARG A 655 10.66 36.48 -3.00
C ARG A 655 11.30 35.19 -2.45
N TRP A 656 10.53 34.33 -1.81
CA TRP A 656 11.05 33.07 -1.30
C TRP A 656 11.23 32.01 -2.37
N LEU A 657 10.23 31.85 -3.25
CA LEU A 657 10.15 30.71 -4.15
C LEU A 657 10.78 30.96 -5.53
N LEU A 658 10.88 32.21 -5.98
CA LEU A 658 11.39 32.51 -7.32
C LEU A 658 12.83 33.01 -7.27
N PRO A 659 13.80 32.35 -7.92
CA PRO A 659 15.17 32.84 -8.03
C PRO A 659 15.25 34.23 -8.65
N SER A 660 16.01 35.16 -8.03
CA SER A 660 16.15 36.54 -8.51
C SER A 660 16.76 36.62 -9.91
N GLN A 661 17.71 35.71 -10.21
CA GLN A 661 18.34 35.59 -11.55
C GLN A 661 17.31 35.29 -12.62
N LEU A 662 16.30 34.44 -12.35
CA LEU A 662 15.24 34.14 -13.28
C LEU A 662 14.36 35.37 -13.58
N VAL A 663 14.08 36.17 -12.54
CA VAL A 663 13.24 37.35 -12.65
C VAL A 663 13.89 38.39 -13.53
N LEU A 664 15.24 38.51 -13.45
CA LEU A 664 16.04 39.49 -14.22
C LEU A 664 16.48 38.97 -15.59
N SER A 665 16.28 37.67 -15.90
CA SER A 665 16.72 37.07 -17.17
C SER A 665 15.75 37.39 -18.31
N ASP A 666 16.29 37.99 -19.39
CA ASP A 666 15.58 38.16 -20.67
C ASP A 666 15.65 36.90 -21.56
N PHE A 667 16.45 35.92 -21.18
CA PHE A 667 16.66 34.68 -21.97
C PHE A 667 15.59 33.61 -21.67
N VAL A 668 14.93 33.64 -20.49
CA VAL A 668 13.89 32.69 -20.16
C VAL A 668 12.54 33.14 -20.78
N THR A 669 11.94 32.25 -21.53
CA THR A 669 10.66 32.47 -22.22
C THR A 669 9.52 31.60 -21.70
N SER A 670 9.81 30.50 -20.96
CA SER A 670 8.79 29.63 -20.37
C SER A 670 9.30 28.93 -19.10
N LEU A 671 8.36 28.62 -18.19
CA LEU A 671 8.65 27.94 -16.93
C LEU A 671 7.87 26.64 -16.80
N THR A 672 8.57 25.61 -16.35
CA THR A 672 7.93 24.40 -15.83
C THR A 672 8.24 24.27 -14.33
N ILE A 673 7.22 24.07 -13.52
CA ILE A 673 7.30 23.94 -12.07
C ILE A 673 7.14 22.47 -11.70
N ILE A 674 8.05 21.93 -10.89
CA ILE A 674 7.91 20.64 -10.24
C ILE A 674 7.73 20.92 -8.75
N PRO A 675 6.49 20.97 -8.26
CA PRO A 675 6.20 21.36 -6.89
C PRO A 675 6.38 20.20 -5.93
N ASP A 676 6.69 20.51 -4.66
CA ASP A 676 6.75 19.55 -3.56
C ASP A 676 5.77 19.92 -2.45
N GLY A 677 5.16 18.93 -1.80
CA GLY A 677 4.26 19.11 -0.65
C GLY A 677 3.13 20.08 -0.96
N ILE A 678 2.94 21.07 -0.10
CA ILE A 678 1.87 22.09 -0.22
C ILE A 678 1.95 22.94 -1.49
N LEU A 679 3.14 23.02 -2.12
CA LEU A 679 3.33 23.79 -3.34
C LEU A 679 2.53 23.22 -4.53
N ASN A 680 2.09 21.96 -4.46
CA ASN A 680 1.20 21.38 -5.45
C ASN A 680 -0.16 22.07 -5.54
N TYR A 681 -0.58 22.80 -4.52
CA TYR A 681 -1.83 23.57 -4.51
C TYR A 681 -1.63 25.06 -4.80
N LEU A 682 -0.39 25.51 -5.01
CA LEU A 682 -0.06 26.89 -5.28
C LEU A 682 -0.06 27.18 -6.79
N PRO A 683 -0.95 28.03 -7.31
CA PRO A 683 -0.82 28.52 -8.69
C PRO A 683 0.33 29.54 -8.74
N PHE A 684 1.51 29.10 -9.14
CA PHE A 684 2.70 29.96 -9.24
C PHE A 684 2.50 31.17 -10.14
N GLU A 685 1.61 31.07 -11.10
CA GLU A 685 1.19 32.17 -11.99
C GLU A 685 0.77 33.44 -11.24
N THR A 686 0.26 33.29 -10.00
CA THR A 686 -0.23 34.40 -9.17
C THR A 686 0.86 35.05 -8.31
N LEU A 687 2.05 34.48 -8.25
CA LEU A 687 3.16 35.05 -7.48
C LEU A 687 3.55 36.41 -8.06
N ARG A 688 3.91 37.34 -7.18
CA ARG A 688 4.25 38.71 -7.57
C ARG A 688 5.76 38.87 -7.75
N LEU A 689 6.13 39.43 -8.85
CA LEU A 689 7.51 39.84 -9.16
C LEU A 689 7.71 41.29 -8.76
N SER A 690 8.82 41.61 -8.08
CA SER A 690 9.20 42.98 -7.70
C SER A 690 10.38 43.42 -8.57
N PHE A 691 10.22 44.43 -9.38
CA PHE A 691 11.27 45.01 -10.19
C PHE A 691 11.78 46.32 -9.52
N GLN A 692 13.08 46.40 -9.21
CA GLN A 692 13.66 47.60 -8.57
C GLN A 692 13.71 48.84 -9.48
N GLU A 693 13.60 48.70 -10.82
CA GLU A 693 13.81 49.76 -11.76
C GLU A 693 12.56 50.55 -12.18
N SER A 694 11.36 50.08 -11.87
CA SER A 694 10.11 50.72 -12.38
C SER A 694 9.11 51.06 -11.28
N GLY A 695 9.53 51.62 -10.17
CA GLY A 695 8.70 52.12 -9.08
C GLY A 695 7.47 51.26 -8.80
N ASP A 696 7.44 50.54 -7.69
CA ASP A 696 6.30 49.87 -7.02
C ASP A 696 5.28 49.05 -7.84
N ARG A 697 5.43 48.87 -9.15
CA ARG A 697 4.53 48.00 -9.94
C ARG A 697 4.88 46.55 -9.75
N GLN A 698 4.14 45.84 -8.93
CA GLN A 698 4.18 44.38 -8.81
C GLN A 698 3.34 43.74 -9.93
N VAL A 699 3.95 42.86 -10.72
CA VAL A 699 3.26 42.09 -11.77
C VAL A 699 3.14 40.61 -11.39
N TYR A 700 2.14 39.93 -11.88
CA TYR A 700 2.03 38.48 -11.73
C TYR A 700 3.09 37.74 -12.55
N LEU A 701 3.55 36.59 -12.08
CA LEU A 701 4.51 35.75 -12.81
C LEU A 701 4.00 35.42 -14.23
N ILE A 702 2.69 35.14 -14.36
CA ILE A 702 2.08 34.83 -15.66
C ILE A 702 2.13 35.99 -16.68
N GLU A 703 2.25 37.23 -16.23
CA GLU A 703 2.42 38.36 -17.14
C GLU A 703 3.79 38.29 -17.85
N LYS A 704 4.79 37.69 -17.22
CA LYS A 704 6.14 37.49 -17.78
C LYS A 704 6.30 36.15 -18.50
N PHE A 705 5.87 35.06 -17.90
CA PHE A 705 6.13 33.70 -18.39
C PHE A 705 4.86 32.84 -18.51
N PRO A 706 4.70 32.02 -19.59
CA PRO A 706 3.79 30.89 -19.54
C PRO A 706 4.31 29.85 -18.55
N VAL A 707 3.42 29.27 -17.76
CA VAL A 707 3.74 28.30 -16.69
C VAL A 707 3.06 26.97 -16.97
N SER A 708 3.79 25.88 -16.73
CA SER A 708 3.28 24.51 -16.71
C SER A 708 3.80 23.77 -15.49
N TYR A 709 3.22 22.60 -15.17
CA TYR A 709 3.58 21.79 -14.02
C TYR A 709 3.99 20.37 -14.45
N GLY A 710 4.94 19.78 -13.72
CA GLY A 710 5.39 18.42 -13.91
C GLY A 710 5.35 17.63 -12.60
N LEU A 711 5.24 16.30 -12.69
CA LEU A 711 5.36 15.40 -11.54
C LEU A 711 6.83 15.18 -11.13
N SER A 712 7.72 15.10 -12.12
CA SER A 712 9.17 15.01 -11.96
C SER A 712 9.86 15.29 -13.28
N LEU A 713 11.16 15.58 -13.24
CA LEU A 713 12.01 15.75 -14.45
C LEU A 713 11.97 14.52 -15.35
N ALA A 714 12.07 13.33 -14.75
CA ALA A 714 12.05 12.07 -15.48
C ALA A 714 10.70 11.79 -16.17
N SER A 715 9.57 12.16 -15.54
CA SER A 715 8.25 12.01 -16.15
C SER A 715 8.06 12.94 -17.36
N LEU A 716 8.50 14.18 -17.25
CA LEU A 716 8.50 15.15 -18.36
C LEU A 716 9.40 14.69 -19.50
N TYR A 717 10.62 14.26 -19.21
CA TYR A 717 11.54 13.73 -20.21
C TYR A 717 10.93 12.57 -20.98
N ARG A 718 10.34 11.59 -20.30
CA ARG A 718 9.70 10.43 -20.92
C ARG A 718 8.51 10.79 -21.81
N SER A 719 7.69 11.74 -21.41
CA SER A 719 6.52 12.17 -22.20
C SER A 719 6.92 12.74 -23.56
N THR A 720 8.11 13.33 -23.68
CA THR A 720 8.62 13.90 -24.93
C THR A 720 9.36 12.91 -25.83
N GLN A 721 9.87 11.79 -25.28
CA GLN A 721 10.53 10.73 -26.06
C GLN A 721 9.52 9.93 -26.91
N GLU A 722 8.25 10.00 -26.61
CA GLU A 722 7.20 9.40 -27.42
C GLU A 722 6.93 10.27 -28.67
N ALA A 723 7.09 9.70 -29.85
CA ALA A 723 6.74 10.38 -31.08
C ALA A 723 5.28 10.89 -31.02
N GLY A 724 5.04 12.11 -31.45
CA GLY A 724 3.69 12.67 -31.48
C GLY A 724 2.74 11.78 -32.27
N TRP A 725 1.57 11.55 -31.73
CA TRP A 725 0.54 10.78 -32.41
C TRP A 725 -0.10 11.64 -33.51
N THR A 726 -0.21 11.15 -34.70
CA THR A 726 -0.70 11.93 -35.85
C THR A 726 -2.03 11.41 -36.43
N ASP A 727 -2.44 10.18 -36.06
CA ASP A 727 -3.54 9.46 -36.66
C ASP A 727 -4.82 9.45 -35.84
N TYR A 728 -5.21 10.61 -35.30
CA TYR A 728 -6.49 10.74 -34.59
C TYR A 728 -7.65 10.73 -35.57
N LYS A 729 -8.73 9.98 -35.24
CA LYS A 729 -9.95 9.96 -36.05
C LYS A 729 -10.85 11.15 -35.78
N LYS A 730 -10.77 11.68 -34.54
CA LYS A 730 -11.60 12.79 -34.06
C LYS A 730 -10.76 13.80 -33.26
N GLU A 731 -11.05 15.06 -33.45
CA GLU A 731 -10.33 16.13 -32.78
C GLU A 731 -10.81 16.38 -31.36
N PHE A 732 -12.10 16.16 -31.07
CA PHE A 732 -12.70 16.60 -29.82
C PHE A 732 -13.74 15.60 -29.27
N LEU A 733 -13.69 15.34 -27.97
CA LEU A 733 -14.73 14.65 -27.20
C LEU A 733 -15.16 15.56 -26.04
N GLY A 734 -16.47 15.89 -25.97
CA GLY A 734 -17.01 16.76 -24.92
C GLY A 734 -18.10 16.08 -24.09
N PHE A 735 -17.93 16.08 -22.76
CA PHE A 735 -18.97 15.72 -21.78
C PHE A 735 -19.30 16.95 -20.93
N GLY A 736 -20.60 17.32 -20.81
CA GLY A 736 -20.99 18.51 -20.03
C GLY A 736 -22.36 18.41 -19.41
N ASN A 737 -22.54 19.09 -18.29
CA ASN A 737 -23.77 19.18 -17.52
C ASN A 737 -24.50 17.81 -17.34
N PRO A 738 -23.85 16.77 -16.81
CA PRO A 738 -24.50 15.50 -16.58
C PRO A 738 -25.66 15.68 -15.60
N LEU A 739 -26.83 15.14 -15.95
CA LEU A 739 -28.00 15.19 -15.07
C LEU A 739 -27.95 14.02 -14.08
N CYS A 740 -27.65 14.32 -12.84
CA CYS A 740 -27.69 13.37 -11.73
C CYS A 740 -29.00 13.50 -10.93
N ARG A 741 -29.54 12.42 -10.38
CA ARG A 741 -30.76 12.47 -9.57
C ARG A 741 -30.49 13.04 -8.18
N GLN A 742 -31.31 13.98 -7.69
CA GLN A 742 -31.08 14.75 -6.47
C GLN A 742 -30.96 13.89 -5.19
N LYS A 743 -31.77 12.84 -5.06
CA LYS A 743 -31.81 11.98 -3.87
C LYS A 743 -30.56 11.07 -3.77
N GLU A 744 -30.06 10.60 -4.90
CA GLU A 744 -28.82 9.81 -5.02
C GLU A 744 -27.59 10.69 -4.79
N LYS A 745 -27.64 11.95 -5.21
CA LYS A 745 -26.57 12.95 -5.00
C LYS A 745 -26.29 13.28 -3.54
N ASP A 746 -27.37 13.53 -2.76
CA ASP A 746 -27.23 13.98 -1.37
C ASP A 746 -26.77 12.84 -0.45
N GLN A 747 -27.16 11.61 -0.74
CA GLN A 747 -26.76 10.42 0.02
C GLN A 747 -25.28 10.09 -0.22
N MET A 748 -24.83 10.12 -1.47
CA MET A 748 -23.47 9.70 -1.83
C MET A 748 -22.42 10.78 -1.51
N LEU A 749 -22.76 12.06 -1.56
CA LEU A 749 -21.89 13.14 -1.06
C LEU A 749 -21.69 13.06 0.45
N ALA A 750 -22.75 12.77 1.21
CA ALA A 750 -22.63 12.46 2.62
C ALA A 750 -21.62 11.33 2.86
N ARG A 751 -21.61 10.29 2.04
CA ARG A 751 -20.83 9.07 2.15
C ARG A 751 -19.36 9.24 1.84
N LEU A 752 -18.99 10.07 0.85
CA LEU A 752 -17.61 10.35 0.47
C LEU A 752 -16.92 11.38 1.40
N TYR A 753 -17.68 12.32 1.96
CA TYR A 753 -17.16 13.40 2.80
C TYR A 753 -17.27 13.14 4.31
N PHE A 754 -18.16 12.25 4.78
CA PHE A 754 -18.34 11.95 6.20
C PHE A 754 -17.27 11.04 6.80
N ALA A 755 -16.45 10.41 5.97
CA ALA A 755 -15.25 9.75 6.47
C ALA A 755 -14.26 10.73 7.12
N ASP A 756 -14.32 12.02 6.75
CA ASP A 756 -13.58 13.10 7.41
C ASP A 756 -14.47 13.83 8.42
N ASN A 757 -14.44 13.42 9.65
CA ASN A 757 -15.27 13.71 10.82
C ASN A 757 -15.47 15.17 11.23
N ARG A 758 -15.39 16.24 10.40
CA ARG A 758 -15.40 17.62 10.95
C ARG A 758 -16.17 18.73 10.25
N SER A 759 -16.98 18.49 9.25
CA SER A 759 -17.80 19.58 8.73
C SER A 759 -19.19 19.16 8.24
N LEU A 760 -20.02 18.74 9.16
CA LEU A 760 -21.49 18.56 9.00
C LEU A 760 -22.23 19.83 8.49
N SER A 761 -21.56 20.97 8.47
CA SER A 761 -22.14 22.27 8.10
C SER A 761 -22.00 22.67 6.63
N LEU A 762 -21.17 21.96 5.84
CA LEU A 762 -20.92 22.29 4.43
C LEU A 762 -21.23 21.08 3.53
N ARG A 763 -22.49 20.70 3.42
CA ARG A 763 -22.94 19.76 2.39
C ARG A 763 -22.83 20.48 1.03
N PRO A 764 -21.90 20.11 0.13
CA PRO A 764 -21.91 20.67 -1.21
C PRO A 764 -23.16 20.18 -1.93
N ARG A 765 -24.09 21.09 -2.18
CA ARG A 765 -25.21 20.83 -3.08
C ARG A 765 -24.64 20.79 -4.51
N LEU A 766 -24.69 19.64 -5.16
CA LEU A 766 -24.37 19.53 -6.59
C LEU A 766 -25.47 20.27 -7.38
N SER A 767 -25.19 21.51 -7.74
CA SER A 767 -26.09 22.29 -8.60
C SER A 767 -25.97 21.82 -10.06
N GLU A 768 -27.00 22.09 -10.86
CA GLU A 768 -26.83 21.95 -12.32
C GLU A 768 -25.73 22.92 -12.82
N LEU A 769 -25.00 22.48 -13.84
CA LEU A 769 -23.93 23.24 -14.50
C LEU A 769 -24.36 23.67 -15.92
N PRO A 770 -25.36 24.58 -16.07
CA PRO A 770 -25.90 24.91 -17.39
C PRO A 770 -24.88 25.52 -18.32
N TYR A 771 -23.90 26.26 -17.81
CA TYR A 771 -22.83 26.86 -18.58
C TYR A 771 -21.80 25.82 -19.07
N SER A 772 -21.61 24.71 -18.38
CA SER A 772 -20.73 23.63 -18.84
C SER A 772 -21.25 22.98 -20.12
N GLN A 773 -22.59 22.86 -20.28
CA GLN A 773 -23.17 22.42 -21.55
C GLN A 773 -22.93 23.43 -22.68
N GLN A 774 -23.03 24.73 -22.37
CA GLN A 774 -22.76 25.79 -23.35
C GLN A 774 -21.27 25.82 -23.69
N GLU A 775 -20.42 25.63 -22.72
CA GLU A 775 -18.96 25.55 -22.86
C GLU A 775 -18.59 24.50 -23.91
N ILE A 776 -18.98 23.22 -23.73
CA ILE A 776 -18.61 22.18 -24.69
C ILE A 776 -19.20 22.41 -26.09
N LYS A 777 -20.40 22.97 -26.18
CA LYS A 777 -21.01 23.33 -27.49
C LYS A 777 -20.25 24.44 -28.20
N ARG A 778 -19.88 25.51 -27.48
CA ARG A 778 -19.14 26.65 -28.06
C ARG A 778 -17.72 26.26 -28.42
N ILE A 779 -17.07 25.41 -27.65
CA ILE A 779 -15.75 24.85 -27.96
C ILE A 779 -15.84 23.98 -29.21
N ALA A 780 -16.79 23.05 -29.26
CA ALA A 780 -16.96 22.16 -30.41
C ALA A 780 -17.25 22.92 -31.70
N ALA A 781 -17.94 24.06 -31.63
CA ALA A 781 -18.22 24.92 -32.78
C ALA A 781 -16.94 25.59 -33.36
N LEU A 782 -15.81 25.53 -32.66
CA LEU A 782 -14.51 26.00 -33.18
C LEU A 782 -13.85 24.96 -34.12
N PHE A 783 -14.27 23.71 -34.03
CA PHE A 783 -13.77 22.61 -34.85
C PHE A 783 -14.68 22.39 -36.06
N PRO A 784 -14.20 21.72 -37.13
CA PRO A 784 -15.04 21.35 -38.26
C PRO A 784 -16.26 20.50 -37.82
N ALA A 785 -17.37 20.67 -38.54
CA ALA A 785 -18.53 19.81 -38.32
C ALA A 785 -18.10 18.33 -38.48
N GLU A 786 -18.51 17.41 -37.62
CA GLU A 786 -18.11 16.00 -37.57
C GLU A 786 -16.73 15.70 -36.96
N ALA A 787 -15.92 16.71 -36.58
CA ALA A 787 -14.62 16.49 -35.95
C ALA A 787 -14.70 16.00 -34.49
N GLY A 788 -15.88 15.88 -33.90
CA GLY A 788 -16.00 15.48 -32.52
C GLY A 788 -17.37 14.99 -32.10
N ASP A 789 -17.41 14.38 -30.90
CA ASP A 789 -18.63 13.90 -30.27
C ASP A 789 -18.97 14.73 -29.02
N LEU A 790 -20.26 14.98 -28.81
CA LEU A 790 -20.76 15.73 -27.66
C LEU A 790 -21.83 14.93 -26.89
N PHE A 791 -21.59 14.80 -25.59
CA PHE A 791 -22.53 14.19 -24.67
C PHE A 791 -22.86 15.18 -23.56
N TYR A 792 -24.14 15.40 -23.31
CA TYR A 792 -24.61 16.32 -22.28
C TYR A 792 -25.92 15.85 -21.67
N GLN A 793 -26.23 16.34 -20.46
CA GLN A 793 -27.40 15.99 -19.70
C GLN A 793 -27.54 14.46 -19.51
N LYS A 794 -28.69 13.87 -19.88
CA LYS A 794 -28.98 12.43 -19.78
C LYS A 794 -28.09 11.54 -20.67
N LYS A 795 -27.38 12.14 -21.66
CA LYS A 795 -26.48 11.39 -22.55
C LYS A 795 -25.05 11.36 -22.03
N ALA A 796 -24.69 12.25 -21.12
CA ALA A 796 -23.35 12.29 -20.52
C ALA A 796 -23.22 11.23 -19.41
N THR A 797 -23.40 9.94 -19.75
CA THR A 797 -23.41 8.82 -18.82
C THR A 797 -22.05 8.17 -18.73
N GLU A 798 -21.76 7.58 -17.59
CA GLU A 798 -20.58 6.78 -17.35
C GLU A 798 -20.46 5.60 -18.33
N ASN A 799 -21.54 4.84 -18.54
CA ASN A 799 -21.57 3.79 -19.55
C ASN A 799 -21.16 4.29 -20.93
N GLN A 800 -21.62 5.49 -21.30
CA GLN A 800 -21.26 6.05 -22.60
C GLN A 800 -19.77 6.37 -22.69
N PHE A 801 -19.19 6.93 -21.62
CA PHE A 801 -17.77 7.24 -21.57
C PHE A 801 -16.91 5.98 -21.66
N LYS A 802 -17.22 4.96 -20.87
CA LYS A 802 -16.51 3.66 -20.88
C LYS A 802 -16.67 2.87 -22.19
N ALA A 803 -17.78 3.03 -22.89
CA ALA A 803 -18.04 2.34 -24.17
C ALA A 803 -17.32 2.95 -25.37
N LEU A 804 -16.78 4.17 -25.24
CA LEU A 804 -16.03 4.83 -26.31
C LEU A 804 -14.60 4.29 -26.44
N ASP A 805 -14.11 4.19 -27.67
CA ASP A 805 -12.67 4.04 -27.90
C ASP A 805 -12.00 5.42 -27.75
N LEU A 806 -11.54 5.69 -26.52
CA LEU A 806 -10.96 6.97 -26.15
C LEU A 806 -9.61 7.25 -26.85
N THR A 807 -8.98 6.24 -27.44
CA THR A 807 -7.71 6.39 -28.17
C THR A 807 -7.86 7.14 -29.50
N GLN A 808 -9.09 7.34 -29.96
CA GLN A 808 -9.39 7.99 -31.24
C GLN A 808 -9.47 9.52 -31.15
N TYR A 809 -9.53 10.07 -29.91
CA TYR A 809 -9.75 11.49 -29.70
C TYR A 809 -8.43 12.23 -29.36
N ARG A 810 -8.17 13.34 -30.09
CA ARG A 810 -7.01 14.19 -29.80
C ARG A 810 -7.16 14.96 -28.49
N ILE A 811 -8.34 15.51 -28.23
CA ILE A 811 -8.67 16.28 -27.04
C ILE A 811 -9.93 15.71 -26.39
N ILE A 812 -9.90 15.51 -25.08
CA ILE A 812 -11.06 15.11 -24.26
C ILE A 812 -11.35 16.21 -23.25
N HIS A 813 -12.59 16.73 -23.24
CA HIS A 813 -13.03 17.79 -22.34
C HIS A 813 -14.21 17.33 -21.48
N LEU A 814 -14.00 17.29 -20.16
CA LEU A 814 -14.95 16.84 -19.18
C LEU A 814 -15.39 18.01 -18.28
N ALA A 815 -16.57 18.57 -18.59
CA ALA A 815 -17.17 19.71 -17.87
C ALA A 815 -18.30 19.19 -16.95
N CYS A 816 -17.91 18.67 -15.79
CA CYS A 816 -18.78 18.01 -14.82
C CYS A 816 -18.36 18.35 -13.39
N HIS A 817 -19.01 17.75 -12.37
CA HIS A 817 -18.52 17.85 -11.01
C HIS A 817 -17.37 16.87 -10.76
N GLY A 818 -16.39 17.29 -9.95
CA GLY A 818 -15.35 16.43 -9.39
C GLY A 818 -15.57 16.24 -7.90
N LEU A 819 -15.31 15.04 -7.43
CA LEU A 819 -15.24 14.70 -6.01
C LEU A 819 -13.85 14.17 -5.69
N VAL A 820 -13.23 14.71 -4.67
CA VAL A 820 -11.88 14.33 -4.24
C VAL A 820 -11.93 13.79 -2.84
N SER A 821 -11.34 12.61 -2.65
CA SER A 821 -11.10 12.02 -1.34
C SER A 821 -9.60 12.01 -1.06
N GLU A 822 -9.17 12.76 -0.06
CA GLU A 822 -7.78 12.74 0.42
C GLU A 822 -7.48 11.46 1.21
N GLN A 823 -8.48 10.89 1.87
CA GLN A 823 -8.34 9.67 2.66
C GLN A 823 -8.33 8.42 1.77
N PHE A 824 -9.15 8.39 0.72
CA PHE A 824 -9.27 7.29 -0.24
C PHE A 824 -9.08 7.79 -1.68
N PRO A 825 -7.84 8.09 -2.12
CA PRO A 825 -7.58 8.72 -3.42
C PRO A 825 -8.16 7.98 -4.61
N LEU A 826 -8.23 6.64 -4.55
CA LEU A 826 -8.81 5.78 -5.59
C LEU A 826 -10.32 5.96 -5.76
N ARG A 827 -11.00 6.59 -4.78
CA ARG A 827 -12.43 6.97 -4.83
C ARG A 827 -12.68 8.37 -5.38
N SER A 828 -11.65 9.19 -5.52
CA SER A 828 -11.81 10.46 -6.23
C SER A 828 -12.44 10.19 -7.58
N SER A 829 -13.46 10.97 -7.95
CA SER A 829 -14.30 10.64 -9.11
C SER A 829 -14.76 11.87 -9.89
N LEU A 830 -15.08 11.67 -11.14
CA LEU A 830 -15.86 12.58 -11.96
C LEU A 830 -17.32 12.13 -11.97
N ILE A 831 -18.23 13.06 -11.75
CA ILE A 831 -19.67 12.76 -11.68
C ILE A 831 -20.27 12.85 -13.06
N LEU A 832 -20.78 11.73 -13.56
CA LEU A 832 -21.48 11.58 -14.81
C LEU A 832 -22.96 11.23 -14.56
N ALA A 833 -23.78 11.18 -15.59
CA ALA A 833 -25.15 10.74 -15.44
C ALA A 833 -25.25 9.21 -15.34
N SER A 834 -26.14 8.72 -14.49
CA SER A 834 -26.47 7.30 -14.40
C SER A 834 -27.80 6.98 -15.11
N ARG A 835 -27.95 5.75 -15.61
CA ARG A 835 -29.22 5.27 -16.19
C ARG A 835 -29.91 4.33 -15.20
N LYS A 836 -31.23 4.40 -15.11
CA LYS A 836 -31.99 3.45 -14.31
C LYS A 836 -31.80 2.02 -14.87
N GLY A 837 -31.37 1.08 -14.04
CA GLY A 837 -31.09 -0.30 -14.44
C GLY A 837 -29.72 -0.53 -15.08
N SER A 838 -28.82 0.46 -15.00
CA SER A 838 -27.39 0.31 -15.37
C SER A 838 -26.61 -0.33 -14.22
N SER A 839 -25.55 -1.04 -14.55
CA SER A 839 -24.52 -1.49 -13.60
C SER A 839 -23.63 -0.34 -13.11
N GLU A 840 -23.59 0.77 -13.86
CA GLU A 840 -22.79 1.94 -13.55
C GLU A 840 -23.56 2.93 -12.69
N ASP A 841 -22.90 3.47 -11.66
CA ASP A 841 -23.49 4.34 -10.64
C ASP A 841 -23.45 5.85 -10.99
N GLY A 842 -22.68 6.23 -11.98
CA GLY A 842 -22.48 7.62 -12.41
C GLY A 842 -21.24 8.28 -11.80
N PHE A 843 -20.42 7.54 -11.04
CA PHE A 843 -19.17 8.02 -10.46
C PHE A 843 -17.99 7.36 -11.15
N LEU A 844 -17.45 8.02 -12.13
CA LEU A 844 -16.23 7.56 -12.80
C LEU A 844 -15.02 7.76 -11.87
N THR A 845 -14.71 6.75 -11.09
CA THR A 845 -13.67 6.77 -10.05
C THR A 845 -12.26 6.69 -10.64
N VAL A 846 -11.25 7.14 -9.90
CA VAL A 846 -9.82 6.95 -10.26
C VAL A 846 -9.52 5.48 -10.56
N ARG A 847 -10.08 4.56 -9.78
CA ARG A 847 -9.96 3.11 -9.95
C ARG A 847 -10.47 2.63 -11.31
N GLU A 848 -11.61 3.11 -11.75
CA GLU A 848 -12.20 2.76 -13.04
C GLU A 848 -11.46 3.43 -14.20
N ILE A 849 -11.02 4.68 -14.01
CA ILE A 849 -10.18 5.40 -14.97
C ILE A 849 -8.89 4.62 -15.22
N TYR A 850 -8.29 4.00 -14.18
CA TYR A 850 -7.08 3.20 -14.31
C TYR A 850 -7.23 2.03 -15.29
N GLN A 851 -8.44 1.52 -15.48
CA GLN A 851 -8.75 0.42 -16.42
C GLN A 851 -8.91 0.89 -17.87
N LEU A 852 -9.03 2.20 -18.09
CA LEU A 852 -9.18 2.78 -19.43
C LEU A 852 -7.84 2.88 -20.16
N ARG A 853 -7.91 3.00 -21.47
CA ARG A 853 -6.74 3.29 -22.31
C ARG A 853 -6.96 4.60 -23.05
N LEU A 854 -5.99 5.46 -22.96
CA LEU A 854 -5.97 6.73 -23.65
C LEU A 854 -4.79 6.81 -24.60
N ARG A 855 -4.98 7.66 -25.60
CA ARG A 855 -3.95 8.14 -26.49
C ARG A 855 -4.39 9.54 -26.91
N THR A 856 -4.14 10.53 -26.05
CA THR A 856 -4.68 11.88 -26.24
C THR A 856 -3.64 12.95 -25.93
N GLU A 857 -3.66 14.05 -26.68
CA GLU A 857 -2.74 15.17 -26.47
C GLU A 857 -3.12 16.00 -25.25
N LEU A 858 -4.42 16.07 -24.94
CA LEU A 858 -4.89 16.93 -23.86
C LEU A 858 -6.20 16.41 -23.27
N ILE A 859 -6.24 16.33 -21.96
CA ILE A 859 -7.48 16.24 -21.19
C ILE A 859 -7.75 17.56 -20.48
N VAL A 860 -8.96 18.06 -20.55
CA VAL A 860 -9.41 19.22 -19.79
C VAL A 860 -10.46 18.75 -18.78
N LEU A 861 -10.13 18.85 -17.50
CA LEU A 861 -11.03 18.60 -16.38
C LEU A 861 -11.61 19.93 -15.91
N SER A 862 -12.64 20.40 -16.61
CA SER A 862 -13.45 21.58 -16.24
C SER A 862 -14.40 21.18 -15.09
N ALA A 863 -13.81 20.72 -13.96
CA ALA A 863 -14.48 20.15 -12.81
C ALA A 863 -13.91 20.76 -11.52
N CYS A 864 -14.78 21.07 -10.56
CA CYS A 864 -14.36 21.72 -9.31
C CYS A 864 -13.33 20.86 -8.56
N GLU A 865 -12.26 21.52 -8.08
CA GLU A 865 -11.23 20.90 -7.24
C GLU A 865 -10.53 19.67 -7.86
N SER A 866 -10.61 19.51 -9.18
CA SER A 866 -10.09 18.31 -9.87
C SER A 866 -8.56 18.12 -9.77
N SER A 867 -7.81 19.16 -9.41
CA SER A 867 -6.37 19.09 -9.08
C SER A 867 -6.07 18.66 -7.65
N ARG A 868 -7.07 18.58 -6.78
CA ARG A 868 -6.86 18.12 -5.41
C ARG A 868 -6.72 16.60 -5.34
N GLY A 869 -6.17 16.09 -4.24
CA GLY A 869 -5.97 14.68 -3.96
C GLY A 869 -5.11 14.49 -2.71
N LEU A 870 -4.72 13.26 -2.43
CA LEU A 870 -3.73 13.00 -1.40
C LEU A 870 -2.37 13.55 -1.84
N VAL A 871 -1.84 14.52 -1.11
CA VAL A 871 -0.47 15.01 -1.35
C VAL A 871 0.52 14.04 -0.77
N GLU A 872 1.18 13.32 -1.63
CA GLU A 872 2.34 12.50 -1.28
C GLU A 872 3.62 13.25 -1.64
N ARG A 873 4.48 13.46 -0.62
CA ARG A 873 5.69 14.28 -0.76
C ARG A 873 6.69 13.74 -1.80
N ILE A 874 6.61 12.44 -2.11
CA ILE A 874 7.50 11.76 -3.07
C ILE A 874 6.85 11.64 -4.44
N GLU A 875 5.52 11.42 -4.48
CA GLU A 875 4.76 11.11 -5.69
C GLU A 875 3.93 12.29 -6.21
N GLY A 876 3.91 13.42 -5.51
CA GLY A 876 3.05 14.55 -5.81
C GLY A 876 1.59 14.31 -5.41
N VAL A 877 0.64 14.93 -6.11
CA VAL A 877 -0.80 14.74 -5.85
C VAL A 877 -1.28 13.44 -6.46
N ILE A 878 -1.73 12.51 -5.62
CA ILE A 878 -2.43 11.29 -6.06
C ILE A 878 -3.90 11.66 -6.26
N GLY A 879 -4.31 11.83 -7.50
CA GLY A 879 -5.65 12.27 -7.87
C GLY A 879 -5.92 12.15 -9.36
N LEU A 880 -7.00 12.77 -9.80
CA LEU A 880 -7.47 12.69 -11.18
C LEU A 880 -6.42 13.11 -12.26
N PRO A 881 -5.62 14.18 -12.13
CA PRO A 881 -4.65 14.52 -13.16
C PRO A 881 -3.58 13.45 -13.35
N ARG A 882 -3.05 12.90 -12.24
CA ARG A 882 -2.01 11.87 -12.27
C ARG A 882 -2.47 10.62 -13.01
N ILE A 883 -3.71 10.15 -12.74
CA ILE A 883 -4.21 8.92 -13.38
C ILE A 883 -4.39 9.11 -14.88
N PHE A 884 -4.87 10.26 -15.34
CA PHE A 884 -5.01 10.54 -16.77
C PHE A 884 -3.66 10.62 -17.49
N LEU A 885 -2.62 11.19 -16.86
CA LEU A 885 -1.26 11.14 -17.39
C LEU A 885 -0.74 9.70 -17.46
N LEU A 886 -1.01 8.90 -16.44
CA LEU A 886 -0.55 7.52 -16.34
C LEU A 886 -1.12 6.62 -17.44
N ILE A 887 -2.43 6.76 -17.74
CA ILE A 887 -3.12 5.92 -18.72
C ILE A 887 -2.98 6.39 -20.17
N GLY A 888 -2.21 7.45 -20.43
CA GLY A 888 -1.81 7.84 -21.78
C GLY A 888 -2.25 9.22 -22.28
N SER A 889 -2.60 10.16 -21.40
CA SER A 889 -2.70 11.57 -21.77
C SER A 889 -1.32 12.25 -21.69
N ARG A 890 -0.96 13.08 -22.68
CA ARG A 890 0.29 13.87 -22.63
C ARG A 890 0.22 15.03 -21.65
N SER A 891 -0.96 15.63 -21.51
CA SER A 891 -1.18 16.75 -20.60
C SER A 891 -2.61 16.79 -20.09
N VAL A 892 -2.76 17.37 -18.91
CA VAL A 892 -4.05 17.53 -18.23
C VAL A 892 -4.18 18.96 -17.75
N ILE A 893 -5.31 19.61 -18.04
CA ILE A 893 -5.72 20.87 -17.38
C ILE A 893 -6.75 20.50 -16.30
N SER A 894 -6.56 21.02 -15.09
CA SER A 894 -7.43 20.74 -13.94
C SER A 894 -7.51 21.95 -13.01
N SER A 895 -8.50 22.00 -12.12
CA SER A 895 -8.74 23.15 -11.24
C SER A 895 -8.33 22.92 -9.80
N LEU A 896 -7.77 23.91 -9.12
CA LEU A 896 -7.32 23.90 -7.73
C LEU A 896 -8.44 24.18 -6.73
N TRP A 897 -9.48 24.91 -7.13
CA TRP A 897 -10.67 25.22 -6.30
C TRP A 897 -11.93 25.30 -7.16
N ALA A 898 -13.09 25.40 -6.48
CA ALA A 898 -14.37 25.55 -7.14
C ALA A 898 -14.46 26.94 -7.80
N VAL A 899 -14.65 26.96 -9.09
CA VAL A 899 -14.67 28.19 -9.91
C VAL A 899 -16.09 28.54 -10.34
N ASN A 900 -16.27 29.80 -10.73
CA ASN A 900 -17.52 30.27 -11.30
C ASN A 900 -17.74 29.69 -12.72
N ASP A 901 -18.85 29.02 -12.94
CA ASP A 901 -19.17 28.28 -14.17
C ASP A 901 -19.12 29.19 -15.43
N LEU A 902 -19.60 30.43 -15.33
CA LEU A 902 -19.55 31.39 -16.43
C LEU A 902 -18.12 31.89 -16.74
N ALA A 903 -17.31 32.15 -15.69
CA ALA A 903 -15.93 32.58 -15.89
C ALA A 903 -15.08 31.44 -16.50
N THR A 904 -15.35 30.22 -16.11
CA THR A 904 -14.73 29.02 -16.68
C THR A 904 -15.02 28.86 -18.16
N GLN A 905 -16.28 29.02 -18.56
CA GLN A 905 -16.67 28.99 -19.98
C GLN A 905 -15.88 30.03 -20.83
N GLU A 906 -15.75 31.26 -20.35
CA GLU A 906 -15.00 32.30 -21.04
C GLU A 906 -13.51 31.96 -21.15
N LEU A 907 -12.88 31.54 -20.05
CA LEU A 907 -11.47 31.14 -20.00
C LEU A 907 -11.19 30.00 -20.98
N MET A 908 -12.00 28.96 -20.94
CA MET A 908 -11.81 27.78 -21.80
C MET A 908 -12.01 28.11 -23.28
N LEU A 909 -13.00 28.91 -23.60
CA LEU A 909 -13.20 29.34 -25.00
C LEU A 909 -11.99 30.10 -25.57
N GLU A 910 -11.39 31.00 -24.79
CA GLU A 910 -10.18 31.71 -25.21
C GLU A 910 -8.96 30.77 -25.28
N PHE A 911 -8.84 29.83 -24.36
CA PHE A 911 -7.80 28.82 -24.40
C PHE A 911 -7.84 27.99 -25.70
N TYR A 912 -9.02 27.47 -26.07
CA TYR A 912 -9.19 26.71 -27.32
C TYR A 912 -8.94 27.53 -28.58
N ARG A 913 -9.29 28.81 -28.58
CA ARG A 913 -8.93 29.73 -29.69
C ARG A 913 -7.41 29.85 -29.82
N GLY A 914 -6.70 29.92 -28.70
CA GLY A 914 -5.23 29.97 -28.72
C GLY A 914 -4.62 28.68 -29.27
N LEU A 915 -5.16 27.51 -28.86
CA LEU A 915 -4.71 26.21 -29.36
C LEU A 915 -4.88 26.10 -30.89
N LEU A 916 -6.06 26.43 -31.39
CA LEU A 916 -6.37 26.37 -32.83
C LEU A 916 -5.60 27.41 -33.64
N ALA A 917 -5.11 28.48 -33.00
CA ALA A 917 -4.16 29.42 -33.59
C ALA A 917 -2.71 28.92 -33.59
N GLY A 918 -2.47 27.64 -33.21
CA GLY A 918 -1.14 27.02 -33.21
C GLY A 918 -0.25 27.43 -32.04
N LYS A 919 -0.81 27.99 -30.96
CA LYS A 919 -0.06 28.30 -29.75
C LYS A 919 0.22 26.99 -28.96
N ALA A 920 1.35 26.92 -28.26
CA ALA A 920 1.63 25.89 -27.29
C ALA A 920 0.59 25.92 -26.16
N LYS A 921 0.30 24.75 -25.53
CA LYS A 921 -0.77 24.61 -24.52
C LYS A 921 -0.61 25.62 -23.37
N HIS A 922 0.59 25.73 -22.80
CA HIS A 922 0.86 26.70 -21.72
C HIS A 922 0.74 28.16 -22.16
N GLU A 923 1.15 28.49 -23.37
CA GLU A 923 1.00 29.85 -23.91
C GLU A 923 -0.48 30.18 -24.22
N ALA A 924 -1.24 29.21 -24.76
CA ALA A 924 -2.68 29.37 -24.98
C ALA A 924 -3.42 29.63 -23.65
N LEU A 925 -3.06 28.89 -22.61
CA LEU A 925 -3.64 29.06 -21.26
C LEU A 925 -3.24 30.42 -20.66
N ARG A 926 -1.97 30.84 -20.82
CA ARG A 926 -1.47 32.13 -20.41
C ARG A 926 -2.29 33.27 -21.04
N LEU A 927 -2.44 33.25 -22.38
CA LEU A 927 -3.19 34.28 -23.11
C LEU A 927 -4.65 34.36 -22.67
N ALA A 928 -5.30 33.22 -22.42
CA ALA A 928 -6.65 33.17 -21.88
C ALA A 928 -6.73 33.81 -20.49
N LYS A 929 -5.79 33.52 -19.60
CA LYS A 929 -5.71 34.11 -18.26
C LYS A 929 -5.43 35.62 -18.30
N LEU A 930 -4.52 36.08 -19.14
CA LEU A 930 -4.23 37.50 -19.30
C LEU A 930 -5.47 38.30 -19.76
N LYS A 931 -6.24 37.73 -20.69
CA LYS A 931 -7.51 38.32 -21.10
C LYS A 931 -8.53 38.47 -19.98
N MET A 932 -8.54 37.51 -19.03
CA MET A 932 -9.38 37.60 -17.84
C MET A 932 -8.86 38.66 -16.86
N ILE A 933 -7.55 38.77 -16.67
CA ILE A 933 -6.89 39.81 -15.86
C ILE A 933 -7.26 41.21 -16.35
N ASP A 934 -7.30 41.41 -17.67
CA ASP A 934 -7.65 42.67 -18.31
C ASP A 934 -9.17 42.96 -18.35
N SER A 935 -10.00 42.10 -17.78
CA SER A 935 -11.46 42.21 -17.77
C SER A 935 -12.00 42.56 -16.35
N SER A 936 -13.33 42.64 -16.24
CA SER A 936 -14.00 42.77 -14.94
C SER A 936 -13.81 41.53 -13.99
N LYS A 937 -13.14 40.50 -14.47
CA LYS A 937 -12.80 39.27 -13.74
C LYS A 937 -11.31 39.19 -13.42
N SER A 938 -10.70 40.34 -13.10
CA SER A 938 -9.25 40.47 -12.81
C SER A 938 -8.81 39.77 -11.52
N HIS A 939 -9.73 39.51 -10.57
CA HIS A 939 -9.42 38.80 -9.34
C HIS A 939 -8.95 37.37 -9.64
N PRO A 940 -7.83 36.89 -9.02
CA PRO A 940 -7.26 35.55 -9.27
C PRO A 940 -8.23 34.38 -9.10
N TYR A 941 -9.23 34.50 -8.25
CA TYR A 941 -10.32 33.55 -8.10
C TYR A 941 -10.90 33.07 -9.45
N TYR A 942 -11.05 33.95 -10.42
CA TYR A 942 -11.70 33.64 -11.70
C TYR A 942 -10.79 33.02 -12.75
N TRP A 943 -9.46 33.22 -12.67
CA TRP A 943 -8.55 32.79 -13.73
C TRP A 943 -7.39 31.86 -13.26
N ALA A 944 -7.02 31.93 -11.99
CA ALA A 944 -5.82 31.24 -11.52
C ALA A 944 -6.05 29.77 -11.16
N ALA A 945 -7.31 29.34 -11.00
CA ALA A 945 -7.63 27.97 -10.58
C ALA A 945 -7.13 26.89 -11.53
N PHE A 946 -7.13 27.13 -12.84
CA PHE A 946 -6.74 26.14 -13.82
C PHE A 946 -5.23 26.08 -14.04
N VAL A 947 -4.66 24.86 -13.90
CA VAL A 947 -3.24 24.58 -14.08
C VAL A 947 -3.04 23.53 -15.16
N LEU A 948 -1.96 23.64 -15.94
CA LEU A 948 -1.57 22.69 -16.97
C LEU A 948 -0.47 21.77 -16.43
N MET A 949 -0.75 20.48 -16.34
CA MET A 949 0.21 19.47 -15.93
C MET A 949 0.62 18.58 -17.11
N GLY A 950 1.91 18.23 -17.20
CA GLY A 950 2.47 17.40 -18.25
C GLY A 950 3.15 18.20 -19.38
N GLU A 951 3.11 17.72 -20.60
CA GLU A 951 3.82 18.26 -21.77
C GLU A 951 3.20 19.58 -22.21
N PRO A 952 3.95 20.72 -22.21
CA PRO A 952 3.40 22.04 -22.46
C PRO A 952 3.35 22.47 -23.94
N GLY A 953 3.88 21.66 -24.85
CA GLY A 953 4.08 22.01 -26.26
C GLY A 953 2.81 22.21 -27.08
N ARG A 954 2.98 22.24 -28.43
CA ARG A 954 1.89 22.43 -29.37
C ARG A 954 1.10 21.15 -29.59
N ILE A 955 -0.19 21.29 -29.90
CA ILE A 955 -1.05 20.19 -30.33
C ILE A 955 -1.08 20.14 -31.86
N TYR A 956 -1.06 21.29 -32.49
CA TYR A 956 -1.16 21.45 -33.93
C TYR A 956 0.12 22.05 -34.50
#